data_99fbbd43dadef9788c74bf4431df0b3d
#
_entry.id   99fbbd43dadef9788c74bf4431df0b3d
#
_cell.length_a   1.000
_cell.length_b   1.000
_cell.length_c   1.000
_cell.angle_alpha   90.00
_cell.angle_beta   90.00
_cell.angle_gamma   90.00
#
_symmetry.space_group_name_H-M   'P 1'
#
loop_
_entity.id
_entity.type
_entity.pdbx_description
1 polymer ?
#
loop_
_entity_poly.entity_id
_entity_poly.type
_entity_poly.pdbx_seq_one_letter_code
_entity_poly.pdbx_strand_id
1 'polypeptide(L)'
;MKKLFSLIVCTLATLSLSAQGWPAQYEGVMLQGFYWDSFSQSQWVKLEKQADELSQYFSLVWLPQSADCGGTSMGYDDLYWFPGHYNSSFGSEAELRSLINTFKQKDIGTIADVVINHRKNVSNWVDFPKETYNGVTYELKSTDICGNDDGGDTKQWAQQNGYSLSSNNDTGEGWPGMRDLDHKSENVQKNVKAYLKMLLNDLGYTGFRYDMVKGYNASYTKMYNEDSQPQFSVGECWDGTNTIKNWIEGTGKTSAAFDFQFRYTVRNATRDGDWRKLIQQNDSNWPLISNNYNNGSYKQWAVTFVENHDTEKRTNAAQDPLKKDTLAANAYLLAMPGTPCIFFTHWIDCKQSIKAMIDVRRFAGIQNTGSYSIVQANNKNYAAFSSEGSKSKLLVVVGDTKLYTPESSWTKVLEGYHFAYYLDQNANTAWVDLASGEYEGTQKATLTAVTATAGAQLVYTTDGTTPTANSTKVASGTKIDITGNMTLKVGLLIGSTVSGIVTRTYTEPAPVDKKTIDIYVNTDKVSWTAVNFWSWGGDDSHSPVNKNWPGDKVTATTTIGGKQWYSKQFTINGNDDFVNLVFSTGDKGNPQTVDINNVTTTKFFEISDQKDGSKHLVNDVTGSYTDIREIKAQMAEGRSSIYDLQGRRVSNMQRGIYIVNGKKVVIK
;
A
#
# COMPACT_ATOMS: atom_id res chain seq x y z
N MET A 1 21.34 -57.11 13.56
CA MET A 1 21.92 -55.79 13.88
C MET A 1 22.22 -55.09 12.56
N LYS A 2 21.26 -54.32 12.08
CA LYS A 2 21.44 -53.45 10.89
C LYS A 2 21.47 -52.00 11.38
N LYS A 3 22.62 -51.37 11.28
CA LYS A 3 22.81 -49.94 11.60
C LYS A 3 22.19 -49.10 10.49
N LEU A 4 21.19 -48.32 10.85
CA LEU A 4 20.60 -47.29 10.02
C LEU A 4 21.53 -46.06 10.07
N PHE A 5 22.18 -45.71 8.96
CA PHE A 5 22.90 -44.45 8.82
C PHE A 5 21.89 -43.39 8.40
N SER A 6 21.60 -42.47 9.32
CA SER A 6 20.81 -41.27 9.06
C SER A 6 21.74 -40.25 8.47
N LEU A 7 21.58 -39.92 7.18
CA LEU A 7 22.32 -38.90 6.49
C LEU A 7 21.66 -37.53 6.83
N ILE A 8 22.23 -36.81 7.77
CA ILE A 8 21.87 -35.39 8.02
C ILE A 8 22.48 -34.57 6.89
N VAL A 9 21.65 -34.16 5.95
CA VAL A 9 22.03 -33.13 4.98
C VAL A 9 21.97 -31.78 5.72
N CYS A 10 23.09 -31.31 6.22
CA CYS A 10 23.27 -29.91 6.59
C CYS A 10 23.24 -29.08 5.30
N THR A 11 22.12 -28.49 4.98
CA THR A 11 22.07 -27.33 4.08
C THR A 11 22.81 -26.18 4.78
N LEU A 12 24.07 -25.99 4.42
CA LEU A 12 24.75 -24.73 4.65
C LEU A 12 23.95 -23.67 3.87
N ALA A 13 23.09 -22.93 4.56
CA ALA A 13 22.65 -21.63 4.09
C ALA A 13 23.92 -20.77 3.98
N THR A 14 24.46 -20.63 2.78
CA THR A 14 25.41 -19.58 2.47
C THR A 14 24.66 -18.27 2.72
N LEU A 15 24.92 -17.66 3.88
CA LEU A 15 24.66 -16.24 4.06
C LEU A 15 25.49 -15.54 2.98
N SER A 16 24.88 -15.29 1.83
CA SER A 16 25.36 -14.29 0.91
C SER A 16 25.42 -13.01 1.73
N LEU A 17 26.62 -12.51 1.98
CA LEU A 17 26.82 -11.12 2.32
C LEU A 17 26.17 -10.35 1.16
N SER A 18 24.91 -9.95 1.33
CA SER A 18 24.21 -9.12 0.35
C SER A 18 25.04 -7.84 0.26
N ALA A 19 25.54 -7.55 -0.93
CA ALA A 19 26.21 -6.30 -1.17
C ALA A 19 25.23 -5.18 -0.77
N GLN A 20 25.69 -4.30 0.11
CA GLN A 20 24.96 -3.11 0.50
C GLN A 20 24.52 -2.34 -0.75
N GLY A 21 23.29 -1.87 -0.76
CA GLY A 21 22.71 -1.16 -1.89
C GLY A 21 21.53 -1.90 -2.49
N TRP A 22 21.69 -2.43 -3.67
CA TRP A 22 20.67 -3.23 -4.36
C TRP A 22 21.30 -4.48 -4.96
N PRO A 23 20.83 -5.69 -4.61
CA PRO A 23 21.45 -6.93 -5.05
C PRO A 23 21.35 -7.11 -6.56
N ALA A 24 22.40 -7.64 -7.19
CA ALA A 24 22.36 -8.08 -8.59
C ALA A 24 21.50 -9.35 -8.73
N GLN A 25 20.97 -9.59 -9.93
CA GLN A 25 20.14 -10.75 -10.23
C GLN A 25 18.87 -10.85 -9.36
N TYR A 26 18.37 -9.72 -8.91
CA TYR A 26 17.16 -9.65 -8.08
C TYR A 26 15.91 -9.82 -8.93
N GLU A 27 15.06 -10.81 -8.59
CA GLU A 27 13.81 -11.13 -9.29
C GLU A 27 12.58 -10.49 -8.62
N GLY A 28 12.74 -9.86 -7.46
CA GLY A 28 11.66 -9.33 -6.66
C GLY A 28 10.91 -8.17 -7.30
N VAL A 29 9.69 -7.98 -6.83
CA VAL A 29 8.82 -6.85 -7.17
C VAL A 29 8.55 -6.07 -5.89
N MET A 30 8.63 -4.75 -5.96
CA MET A 30 8.29 -3.84 -4.87
C MET A 30 6.87 -3.30 -5.06
N LEU A 31 6.13 -3.12 -3.97
CA LEU A 31 4.90 -2.35 -3.90
C LEU A 31 5.17 -1.03 -3.18
N GLN A 32 4.81 0.09 -3.77
CA GLN A 32 4.57 1.30 -2.99
C GLN A 32 3.21 1.15 -2.32
N GLY A 33 3.19 0.93 -0.99
CA GLY A 33 2.00 0.55 -0.23
C GLY A 33 1.07 1.72 0.13
N PHE A 34 1.16 2.83 -0.60
CA PHE A 34 0.37 4.03 -0.35
C PHE A 34 0.25 4.92 -1.60
N TYR A 35 -0.69 5.86 -1.54
CA TYR A 35 -0.84 6.99 -2.45
C TYR A 35 -1.09 8.27 -1.63
N TRP A 36 -1.10 9.43 -2.26
CA TRP A 36 -1.27 10.70 -1.54
C TRP A 36 -2.64 10.77 -0.85
N ASP A 37 -2.65 11.15 0.43
CA ASP A 37 -3.84 11.19 1.30
C ASP A 37 -4.51 9.81 1.55
N SER A 38 -3.79 8.70 1.35
CA SER A 38 -4.29 7.34 1.56
C SER A 38 -4.44 6.94 3.05
N PHE A 39 -4.71 7.90 3.93
CA PHE A 39 -4.76 7.69 5.39
C PHE A 39 -5.73 6.57 5.82
N SER A 40 -6.82 6.38 5.10
CA SER A 40 -7.79 5.33 5.41
C SER A 40 -7.45 3.97 4.79
N GLN A 41 -6.74 3.93 3.67
CA GLN A 41 -6.41 2.69 2.94
C GLN A 41 -5.06 2.11 3.35
N SER A 42 -4.08 2.97 3.67
CA SER A 42 -2.71 2.57 4.01
C SER A 42 -2.43 2.51 5.51
N GLN A 43 -3.47 2.43 6.35
CA GLN A 43 -3.31 2.18 7.79
C GLN A 43 -2.50 0.92 8.03
N TRP A 44 -1.62 0.94 9.03
CA TRP A 44 -0.76 -0.19 9.37
C TRP A 44 -1.54 -1.49 9.51
N VAL A 45 -2.66 -1.47 10.24
CA VAL A 45 -3.54 -2.62 10.43
C VAL A 45 -4.19 -3.12 9.13
N LYS A 46 -4.46 -2.24 8.17
CA LYS A 46 -5.06 -2.61 6.89
C LYS A 46 -4.06 -3.22 5.92
N LEU A 47 -2.83 -2.71 5.91
CA LEU A 47 -1.74 -3.30 5.15
C LEU A 47 -1.36 -4.67 5.73
N GLU A 48 -1.31 -4.80 7.08
CA GLU A 48 -1.02 -6.06 7.76
C GLU A 48 -2.03 -7.15 7.40
N LYS A 49 -3.31 -6.83 7.35
CA LYS A 49 -4.37 -7.79 6.94
C LYS A 49 -4.19 -8.33 5.51
N GLN A 50 -3.50 -7.61 4.65
CA GLN A 50 -3.20 -8.03 3.28
C GLN A 50 -1.92 -8.88 3.17
N ALA A 51 -1.20 -9.14 4.26
CA ALA A 51 0.11 -9.77 4.25
C ALA A 51 0.15 -11.13 3.53
N ASP A 52 -0.88 -11.97 3.68
CA ASP A 52 -0.99 -13.26 3.00
C ASP A 52 -1.08 -13.12 1.48
N GLU A 53 -1.84 -12.16 1.01
CA GLU A 53 -1.96 -11.86 -0.41
C GLU A 53 -0.69 -11.20 -0.95
N LEU A 54 -0.20 -10.18 -0.26
CA LEU A 54 0.97 -9.41 -0.70
C LEU A 54 2.23 -10.28 -0.79
N SER A 55 2.43 -11.21 0.14
CA SER A 55 3.60 -12.12 0.15
C SER A 55 3.66 -13.04 -1.06
N GLN A 56 2.53 -13.31 -1.69
CA GLN A 56 2.48 -14.11 -2.91
C GLN A 56 3.02 -13.36 -4.13
N TYR A 57 3.09 -12.03 -4.09
CA TYR A 57 3.41 -11.21 -5.27
C TYR A 57 4.58 -10.24 -5.04
N PHE A 58 4.74 -9.71 -3.84
CA PHE A 58 5.75 -8.70 -3.54
C PHE A 58 6.78 -9.22 -2.56
N SER A 59 8.03 -8.91 -2.82
CA SER A 59 9.16 -9.19 -1.91
C SER A 59 9.53 -7.98 -1.07
N LEU A 60 9.11 -6.78 -1.49
CA LEU A 60 9.33 -5.53 -0.78
C LEU A 60 8.05 -4.70 -0.79
N VAL A 61 7.77 -4.02 0.34
CA VAL A 61 6.72 -3.01 0.43
C VAL A 61 7.33 -1.71 0.97
N TRP A 62 7.26 -0.66 0.19
CA TRP A 62 7.59 0.69 0.62
C TRP A 62 6.39 1.27 1.36
N LEU A 63 6.58 1.49 2.67
CA LEU A 63 5.57 2.05 3.57
C LEU A 63 5.64 3.59 3.56
N PRO A 64 4.51 4.29 3.77
CA PRO A 64 4.56 5.74 3.95
C PRO A 64 5.42 6.11 5.16
N GLN A 65 5.89 7.33 5.20
CA GLN A 65 6.72 7.85 6.29
C GLN A 65 6.02 7.64 7.64
N SER A 66 6.73 7.07 8.59
CA SER A 66 6.16 6.54 9.84
C SER A 66 6.42 7.38 11.08
N ALA A 67 7.19 8.49 10.97
CA ALA A 67 7.43 9.40 12.07
C ALA A 67 6.19 10.26 12.41
N ASP A 68 6.19 10.85 13.60
CA ASP A 68 5.15 11.76 14.06
C ASP A 68 5.39 13.17 13.52
N CYS A 69 4.39 13.71 12.85
CA CYS A 69 4.40 15.07 12.29
C CYS A 69 3.66 16.10 13.16
N GLY A 70 3.16 15.69 14.33
CA GLY A 70 2.35 16.54 15.20
C GLY A 70 0.94 16.83 14.68
N GLY A 71 0.44 16.06 13.73
CA GLY A 71 -0.88 16.20 13.13
C GLY A 71 -1.06 15.31 11.91
N THR A 72 -2.18 15.43 11.18
CA THR A 72 -2.44 14.66 9.97
C THR A 72 -1.50 15.09 8.86
N SER A 73 -0.68 14.19 8.38
CA SER A 73 0.35 14.42 7.37
C SER A 73 0.72 13.14 6.64
N MET A 74 1.18 13.27 5.39
CA MET A 74 1.82 12.17 4.65
C MET A 74 3.18 11.77 5.22
N GLY A 75 3.78 12.62 6.07
CA GLY A 75 5.03 12.35 6.74
C GLY A 75 6.24 13.13 6.22
N TYR A 76 6.05 14.04 5.24
CA TYR A 76 7.16 14.83 4.69
C TYR A 76 7.45 16.11 5.49
N ASP A 77 6.78 16.29 6.63
CA ASP A 77 6.97 17.33 7.64
C ASP A 77 7.19 16.72 9.03
N ASP A 78 8.06 15.71 9.13
CA ASP A 78 8.31 14.96 10.36
C ASP A 78 8.86 15.85 11.48
N LEU A 79 8.25 15.70 12.67
CA LEU A 79 8.59 16.47 13.86
C LEU A 79 9.41 15.62 14.83
N TYR A 80 9.00 14.36 15.09
CA TYR A 80 9.64 13.45 16.02
C TYR A 80 10.19 12.23 15.28
N TRP A 81 11.43 11.85 15.60
CA TRP A 81 12.12 10.73 14.96
C TRP A 81 12.22 9.46 15.80
N PHE A 82 12.02 9.57 17.14
CA PHE A 82 12.31 8.46 18.04
C PHE A 82 11.05 7.97 18.79
N PRO A 83 11.07 6.69 19.29
CA PRO A 83 9.97 6.11 20.08
C PRO A 83 9.58 6.96 21.29
N GLY A 84 8.31 6.91 21.64
CA GLY A 84 7.69 7.75 22.69
C GLY A 84 6.74 8.79 22.13
N HIS A 85 6.97 9.25 20.90
CA HIS A 85 6.08 10.09 20.11
C HIS A 85 5.87 9.52 18.70
N TYR A 86 6.21 8.27 18.44
CA TYR A 86 6.30 7.68 17.11
C TYR A 86 4.95 7.16 16.61
N ASN A 87 3.96 8.06 16.48
CA ASN A 87 2.65 7.78 15.91
C ASN A 87 2.43 8.65 14.68
N SER A 88 2.07 8.03 13.56
CA SER A 88 1.82 8.73 12.30
C SER A 88 0.32 8.79 11.98
N SER A 89 -0.03 9.45 10.88
CA SER A 89 -1.40 9.44 10.34
C SER A 89 -1.87 8.06 9.87
N PHE A 90 -0.95 7.09 9.75
CA PHE A 90 -1.25 5.72 9.31
C PHE A 90 -1.41 4.73 10.45
N GLY A 91 -1.15 5.14 11.68
CA GLY A 91 -1.35 4.32 12.87
C GLY A 91 -0.29 4.54 13.94
N SER A 92 -0.43 3.81 15.03
CA SER A 92 0.46 3.85 16.18
C SER A 92 1.78 3.09 15.92
N GLU A 93 2.80 3.38 16.75
CA GLU A 93 4.05 2.62 16.75
C GLU A 93 3.83 1.11 16.96
N ALA A 94 2.89 0.74 17.85
CA ALA A 94 2.59 -0.67 18.11
C ALA A 94 2.02 -1.38 16.88
N GLU A 95 1.13 -0.73 16.13
CA GLU A 95 0.57 -1.27 14.88
C GLU A 95 1.64 -1.37 13.79
N LEU A 96 2.53 -0.39 13.69
CA LEU A 96 3.67 -0.43 12.77
C LEU A 96 4.60 -1.61 13.07
N ARG A 97 4.95 -1.83 14.33
CA ARG A 97 5.77 -2.97 14.77
C ARG A 97 5.11 -4.32 14.45
N SER A 98 3.79 -4.41 14.63
CA SER A 98 2.99 -5.59 14.27
C SER A 98 3.07 -5.86 12.77
N LEU A 99 2.81 -4.84 11.95
CA LEU A 99 2.88 -4.91 10.49
C LEU A 99 4.26 -5.39 10.01
N ILE A 100 5.34 -4.74 10.46
CA ILE A 100 6.71 -5.08 10.06
C ILE A 100 7.04 -6.52 10.43
N ASN A 101 6.67 -6.95 11.66
CA ASN A 101 6.91 -8.31 12.11
C ASN A 101 6.12 -9.34 11.29
N THR A 102 4.84 -9.07 11.00
CA THR A 102 3.99 -9.94 10.16
C THR A 102 4.55 -10.05 8.75
N PHE A 103 4.97 -8.94 8.15
CA PHE A 103 5.58 -8.94 6.81
C PHE A 103 6.88 -9.73 6.80
N LYS A 104 7.73 -9.54 7.79
CA LYS A 104 8.99 -10.30 7.94
C LYS A 104 8.76 -11.81 8.06
N GLN A 105 7.74 -12.25 8.82
CA GLN A 105 7.38 -13.67 8.93
C GLN A 105 6.88 -14.27 7.61
N LYS A 106 6.50 -13.44 6.64
CA LYS A 106 6.04 -13.82 5.30
C LYS A 106 7.04 -13.49 4.20
N ASP A 107 8.31 -13.29 4.56
CA ASP A 107 9.40 -12.95 3.64
C ASP A 107 9.17 -11.68 2.81
N ILE A 108 8.39 -10.74 3.33
CA ILE A 108 8.25 -9.38 2.78
C ILE A 108 9.19 -8.44 3.52
N GLY A 109 10.13 -7.83 2.82
CA GLY A 109 10.94 -6.74 3.35
C GLY A 109 10.17 -5.42 3.34
N THR A 110 10.34 -4.60 4.38
CA THR A 110 9.74 -3.27 4.47
C THR A 110 10.77 -2.18 4.21
N ILE A 111 10.40 -1.21 3.38
CA ILE A 111 11.22 -0.04 3.05
C ILE A 111 10.64 1.18 3.77
N ALA A 112 11.43 1.76 4.67
CA ALA A 112 11.06 3.00 5.35
C ALA A 112 11.22 4.20 4.41
N ASP A 113 10.25 5.11 4.40
CA ASP A 113 10.42 6.43 3.80
C ASP A 113 11.21 7.32 4.78
N VAL A 114 12.33 7.86 4.34
CA VAL A 114 13.31 8.57 5.19
C VAL A 114 13.45 10.00 4.71
N VAL A 115 12.96 10.93 5.52
CA VAL A 115 13.03 12.38 5.27
C VAL A 115 14.11 12.97 6.17
N ILE A 116 15.29 13.22 5.60
CA ILE A 116 16.44 13.76 6.33
C ILE A 116 17.06 14.99 5.67
N ASN A 117 16.53 15.41 4.51
CA ASN A 117 16.91 16.66 3.89
C ASN A 117 16.53 17.85 4.79
N HIS A 118 15.33 17.82 5.35
CA HIS A 118 14.74 18.89 6.14
C HIS A 118 13.97 18.34 7.33
N ARG A 119 13.58 19.22 8.25
CA ARG A 119 12.75 18.87 9.42
C ARG A 119 11.85 20.02 9.85
N LYS A 120 10.68 19.69 10.41
CA LYS A 120 9.70 20.62 10.95
C LYS A 120 10.15 21.23 12.29
N ASN A 121 9.75 22.45 12.53
CA ASN A 121 9.95 23.16 13.78
C ASN A 121 8.84 22.87 14.79
N VAL A 122 9.12 23.11 16.08
CA VAL A 122 8.15 22.97 17.18
C VAL A 122 7.29 24.22 17.33
N SER A 123 7.90 25.37 17.52
CA SER A 123 7.19 26.62 17.86
C SER A 123 7.72 27.89 17.19
N ASN A 124 8.96 27.87 16.70
CA ASN A 124 9.58 28.96 15.97
C ASN A 124 10.39 28.46 14.78
N TRP A 125 11.06 29.33 14.05
CA TRP A 125 11.76 28.99 12.80
C TRP A 125 12.99 28.11 12.98
N VAL A 126 13.52 27.94 14.16
CA VAL A 126 14.85 27.33 14.37
C VAL A 126 14.91 26.37 15.57
N ASP A 127 13.78 26.05 16.15
CA ASP A 127 13.69 25.09 17.25
C ASP A 127 13.29 23.70 16.79
N PHE A 128 13.83 22.67 17.44
CA PHE A 128 13.52 21.28 17.17
C PHE A 128 13.18 20.56 18.47
N PRO A 129 12.41 19.48 18.42
CA PRO A 129 12.10 18.71 19.62
C PRO A 129 13.37 18.08 20.20
N LYS A 130 13.37 17.96 21.51
CA LYS A 130 14.36 17.22 22.26
C LYS A 130 13.81 15.85 22.57
N GLU A 131 14.48 14.81 22.08
CA GLU A 131 14.04 13.43 22.22
C GLU A 131 15.07 12.61 22.99
N THR A 132 14.64 11.57 23.70
CA THR A 132 15.54 10.65 24.39
C THR A 132 15.31 9.23 23.86
N TYR A 133 16.37 8.61 23.37
CA TYR A 133 16.33 7.25 22.85
C TYR A 133 17.51 6.46 23.40
N ASN A 134 17.26 5.30 24.01
CA ASN A 134 18.26 4.43 24.65
C ASN A 134 19.17 5.18 25.65
N GLY A 135 18.58 6.10 26.42
CA GLY A 135 19.32 6.90 27.41
C GLY A 135 20.19 8.02 26.84
N VAL A 136 20.16 8.24 25.54
CA VAL A 136 20.85 9.34 24.85
C VAL A 136 19.87 10.40 24.43
N THR A 137 20.22 11.66 24.65
CA THR A 137 19.42 12.80 24.17
C THR A 137 19.86 13.19 22.77
N TYR A 138 18.85 13.34 21.90
CA TYR A 138 18.95 13.80 20.52
C TYR A 138 18.19 15.10 20.37
N GLU A 139 18.84 16.13 19.88
CA GLU A 139 18.28 17.46 19.70
C GLU A 139 19.04 18.17 18.59
N LEU A 140 18.34 18.57 17.53
CA LEU A 140 18.89 19.49 16.54
C LEU A 140 18.80 20.92 17.08
N LYS A 141 19.68 21.79 16.62
CA LYS A 141 19.80 23.19 17.05
C LYS A 141 19.72 24.11 15.85
N SER A 142 19.52 25.39 16.10
CA SER A 142 19.55 26.40 15.04
C SER A 142 20.86 26.35 14.23
N THR A 143 21.99 26.00 14.86
CA THR A 143 23.31 25.85 14.19
C THR A 143 23.42 24.60 13.33
N ASP A 144 22.41 23.73 13.30
CA ASP A 144 22.31 22.55 12.43
C ASP A 144 21.49 22.83 11.15
N ILE A 145 20.97 24.06 11.01
CA ILE A 145 20.23 24.52 9.82
C ILE A 145 21.22 25.17 8.86
N CYS A 146 21.07 24.88 7.57
CA CYS A 146 21.89 25.47 6.50
C CYS A 146 21.84 27.01 6.51
N GLY A 147 22.98 27.64 6.27
CA GLY A 147 23.11 29.11 6.36
C GLY A 147 22.33 29.91 5.31
N ASN A 148 21.88 29.25 4.25
CA ASN A 148 21.06 29.81 3.17
C ASN A 148 19.62 29.25 3.16
N ASP A 149 19.19 28.59 4.23
CA ASP A 149 17.81 28.02 4.35
C ASP A 149 16.75 29.07 4.02
N ASP A 150 15.70 28.68 3.26
CA ASP A 150 14.66 29.55 2.71
C ASP A 150 15.21 30.78 1.95
N GLY A 151 16.28 30.59 1.16
CA GLY A 151 16.90 31.69 0.40
C GLY A 151 17.58 32.73 1.28
N GLY A 152 17.77 32.44 2.57
CA GLY A 152 18.36 33.33 3.58
C GLY A 152 17.37 33.98 4.53
N ASP A 153 16.05 33.79 4.35
CA ASP A 153 15.01 34.35 5.22
C ASP A 153 15.11 33.81 6.65
N THR A 154 15.38 32.49 6.80
CA THR A 154 15.63 31.88 8.11
C THR A 154 16.82 32.51 8.82
N LYS A 155 17.91 32.82 8.10
CA LYS A 155 19.07 33.49 8.67
C LYS A 155 18.75 34.90 9.17
N GLN A 156 17.98 35.67 8.38
CA GLN A 156 17.55 37.00 8.75
C GLN A 156 16.67 36.96 10.02
N TRP A 157 15.70 36.04 10.07
CA TRP A 157 14.85 35.84 11.26
C TRP A 157 15.68 35.44 12.49
N ALA A 158 16.60 34.49 12.32
CA ALA A 158 17.48 34.01 13.40
C ALA A 158 18.29 35.14 14.03
N GLN A 159 18.93 36.00 13.20
CA GLN A 159 19.71 37.14 13.65
C GLN A 159 18.86 38.15 14.45
N GLN A 160 17.65 38.42 13.99
CA GLN A 160 16.71 39.34 14.67
C GLN A 160 16.26 38.83 16.02
N ASN A 161 16.28 37.50 16.22
CA ASN A 161 15.80 36.82 17.43
C ASN A 161 16.93 36.24 18.30
N GLY A 162 18.19 36.60 18.01
CA GLY A 162 19.36 36.21 18.81
C GLY A 162 19.86 34.79 18.61
N TYR A 163 19.50 34.15 17.49
CA TYR A 163 19.98 32.84 17.09
C TYR A 163 21.05 32.94 16.01
N SER A 164 21.84 31.85 15.86
CA SER A 164 22.80 31.68 14.78
C SER A 164 22.46 30.40 14.01
N LEU A 165 22.57 30.44 12.70
CA LEU A 165 22.55 29.25 11.85
C LEU A 165 23.95 28.70 11.61
N SER A 166 24.04 27.54 10.94
CA SER A 166 25.31 27.05 10.40
C SER A 166 25.97 28.09 9.48
N SER A 167 27.29 28.08 9.43
CA SER A 167 28.05 28.84 8.45
C SER A 167 28.08 28.16 7.06
N ASN A 168 27.65 26.92 6.97
CA ASN A 168 27.60 26.14 5.73
C ASN A 168 26.30 26.44 4.99
N ASN A 169 26.38 26.56 3.70
CA ASN A 169 25.20 26.58 2.84
C ASN A 169 24.80 25.15 2.49
N ASP A 170 23.54 25.01 2.12
CA ASP A 170 23.02 23.80 1.53
C ASP A 170 23.88 23.37 0.32
N THR A 171 23.99 22.06 0.14
CA THR A 171 24.77 21.44 -0.96
C THR A 171 23.90 21.02 -2.13
N GLY A 172 22.57 21.24 -2.05
CA GLY A 172 21.60 20.83 -3.05
C GLY A 172 20.36 21.71 -3.09
N GLU A 173 19.20 21.07 -3.32
CA GLU A 173 17.89 21.71 -3.40
C GLU A 173 17.27 21.83 -2.01
N GLY A 174 16.87 23.03 -1.59
CA GLY A 174 16.14 23.30 -0.37
C GLY A 174 14.65 23.03 -0.50
N TRP A 175 13.96 22.83 0.62
CA TRP A 175 12.50 22.73 0.70
C TRP A 175 11.94 23.94 1.45
N PRO A 176 11.26 24.88 0.80
CA PRO A 176 10.67 26.04 1.47
C PRO A 176 9.63 25.64 2.51
N GLY A 177 9.73 26.19 3.72
CA GLY A 177 8.77 25.95 4.80
C GLY A 177 9.19 24.93 5.86
N MET A 178 10.20 24.09 5.59
CA MET A 178 10.91 23.26 6.56
C MET A 178 12.35 23.73 6.70
N ARG A 179 13.08 23.23 7.70
CA ARG A 179 14.47 23.68 7.93
C ARG A 179 15.44 22.69 7.30
N ASP A 180 16.18 23.11 6.27
CA ASP A 180 17.18 22.32 5.60
C ASP A 180 18.35 22.01 6.57
N LEU A 181 18.67 20.72 6.73
CA LEU A 181 19.65 20.26 7.68
C LEU A 181 21.07 20.33 7.09
N ASP A 182 22.01 20.90 7.83
CA ASP A 182 23.42 20.92 7.48
C ASP A 182 24.08 19.57 7.73
N HIS A 183 24.15 18.71 6.73
CA HIS A 183 24.79 17.39 6.84
C HIS A 183 26.30 17.43 7.11
N LYS A 184 26.95 18.60 7.07
CA LYS A 184 28.33 18.77 7.55
C LYS A 184 28.39 18.85 9.08
N SER A 185 27.27 19.18 9.75
CA SER A 185 27.18 19.17 11.21
C SER A 185 27.33 17.76 11.78
N GLU A 186 28.27 17.57 12.69
CA GLU A 186 28.42 16.31 13.42
C GLU A 186 27.17 15.97 14.24
N ASN A 187 26.44 16.98 14.72
CA ASN A 187 25.18 16.79 15.44
C ASN A 187 24.09 16.27 14.53
N VAL A 188 23.93 16.82 13.32
CA VAL A 188 23.00 16.27 12.31
C VAL A 188 23.35 14.83 12.00
N GLN A 189 24.62 14.54 11.68
CA GLN A 189 25.08 13.18 11.39
C GLN A 189 24.79 12.20 12.53
N LYS A 190 25.03 12.62 13.78
CA LYS A 190 24.75 11.82 14.99
C LYS A 190 23.25 11.51 15.09
N ASN A 191 22.39 12.49 14.93
CA ASN A 191 20.92 12.33 15.00
C ASN A 191 20.42 11.40 13.88
N VAL A 192 20.83 11.64 12.62
CA VAL A 192 20.43 10.84 11.47
C VAL A 192 20.90 9.39 11.60
N LYS A 193 22.17 9.15 11.97
CA LYS A 193 22.68 7.79 12.18
C LYS A 193 21.93 7.02 13.23
N ALA A 194 21.57 7.67 14.33
CA ALA A 194 20.76 7.06 15.38
C ALA A 194 19.33 6.73 14.89
N TYR A 195 18.71 7.65 14.17
CA TYR A 195 17.39 7.46 13.56
C TYR A 195 17.39 6.28 12.59
N LEU A 196 18.32 6.21 11.65
CA LEU A 196 18.40 5.12 10.68
C LEU A 196 18.66 3.76 11.35
N LYS A 197 19.53 3.70 12.36
CA LYS A 197 19.75 2.48 13.14
C LYS A 197 18.50 2.07 13.93
N MET A 198 17.75 3.01 14.45
CA MET A 198 16.46 2.74 15.12
C MET A 198 15.46 2.12 14.13
N LEU A 199 15.33 2.66 12.92
CA LEU A 199 14.45 2.09 11.90
C LEU A 199 14.79 0.62 11.59
N LEU A 200 16.09 0.29 11.41
CA LEU A 200 16.50 -1.08 11.06
C LEU A 200 16.50 -2.02 12.26
N ASN A 201 17.10 -1.60 13.39
CA ASN A 201 17.43 -2.52 14.48
C ASN A 201 16.31 -2.61 15.53
N ASP A 202 15.52 -1.56 15.70
CA ASP A 202 14.46 -1.50 16.69
C ASP A 202 13.07 -1.70 16.08
N LEU A 203 12.71 -0.97 15.02
CA LEU A 203 11.45 -1.17 14.31
C LEU A 203 11.49 -2.39 13.37
N GLY A 204 12.65 -2.73 12.81
CA GLY A 204 12.84 -3.92 11.99
C GLY A 204 12.64 -3.73 10.49
N TYR A 205 12.70 -2.49 9.99
CA TYR A 205 12.72 -2.24 8.55
C TYR A 205 13.89 -2.95 7.86
N THR A 206 13.71 -3.29 6.60
CA THR A 206 14.73 -3.97 5.78
C THR A 206 15.63 -2.98 5.04
N GLY A 207 15.12 -1.79 4.75
CA GLY A 207 15.84 -0.78 3.98
C GLY A 207 15.14 0.56 3.95
N PHE A 208 15.65 1.45 3.10
CA PHE A 208 15.27 2.85 3.04
C PHE A 208 14.88 3.30 1.63
N ARG A 209 13.88 4.18 1.55
CA ARG A 209 13.69 5.14 0.48
C ARG A 209 14.07 6.51 1.01
N TYR A 210 15.12 7.10 0.49
CA TYR A 210 15.53 8.45 0.84
C TYR A 210 14.78 9.48 0.01
N ASP A 211 14.08 10.37 0.71
CA ASP A 211 13.35 11.50 0.15
C ASP A 211 14.32 12.61 -0.29
N MET A 212 13.98 13.34 -1.35
CA MET A 212 14.68 14.55 -1.81
C MET A 212 16.22 14.47 -1.78
N VAL A 213 16.79 13.40 -2.33
CA VAL A 213 18.25 13.16 -2.24
C VAL A 213 19.11 14.17 -3.00
N LYS A 214 18.52 15.08 -3.77
CA LYS A 214 19.24 16.21 -4.38
C LYS A 214 19.47 17.35 -3.39
N GLY A 215 18.81 17.36 -2.25
CA GLY A 215 18.96 18.38 -1.23
C GLY A 215 20.28 18.29 -0.46
N TYR A 216 20.99 17.18 -0.52
CA TYR A 216 22.30 17.03 0.11
C TYR A 216 23.23 16.17 -0.73
N ASN A 217 24.55 16.26 -0.44
CA ASN A 217 25.54 15.55 -1.25
C ASN A 217 25.40 14.03 -1.10
N ALA A 218 25.48 13.30 -2.20
CA ALA A 218 25.37 11.83 -2.26
C ALA A 218 26.34 11.09 -1.32
N SER A 219 27.48 11.69 -0.98
CA SER A 219 28.44 11.12 -0.01
C SER A 219 27.87 10.97 1.40
N TYR A 220 26.84 11.75 1.76
CA TYR A 220 26.15 11.56 3.04
C TYR A 220 25.26 10.33 3.03
N THR A 221 24.52 10.07 1.93
CA THR A 221 23.80 8.79 1.76
C THR A 221 24.77 7.62 1.86
N LYS A 222 25.95 7.71 1.22
CA LYS A 222 27.01 6.69 1.36
C LYS A 222 27.36 6.48 2.84
N MET A 223 27.72 7.56 3.54
CA MET A 223 28.13 7.51 4.94
C MET A 223 27.05 6.91 5.84
N TYR A 224 25.78 7.29 5.64
CA TYR A 224 24.65 6.79 6.40
C TYR A 224 24.36 5.31 6.13
N ASN A 225 24.45 4.89 4.88
CA ASN A 225 24.30 3.48 4.52
C ASN A 225 25.47 2.63 5.03
N GLU A 226 26.72 3.11 4.96
CA GLU A 226 27.88 2.43 5.52
C GLU A 226 27.80 2.29 7.06
N ASP A 227 27.18 3.25 7.75
CA ASP A 227 26.98 3.22 9.22
C ASP A 227 25.81 2.34 9.65
N SER A 228 24.67 2.38 8.94
CA SER A 228 23.43 1.69 9.31
C SER A 228 23.27 0.31 8.67
N GLN A 229 23.92 0.05 7.52
CA GLN A 229 23.92 -1.24 6.81
C GLN A 229 22.52 -1.75 6.36
N PRO A 230 21.71 -0.94 5.66
CA PRO A 230 20.43 -1.41 5.13
C PRO A 230 20.65 -2.51 4.08
N GLN A 231 19.74 -3.48 4.00
CA GLN A 231 19.77 -4.51 2.95
C GLN A 231 19.39 -3.92 1.58
N PHE A 232 18.46 -2.95 1.58
CA PHE A 232 18.02 -2.22 0.39
C PHE A 232 18.07 -0.72 0.65
N SER A 233 18.47 0.03 -0.35
CA SER A 233 18.45 1.50 -0.32
C SER A 233 18.10 2.04 -1.70
N VAL A 234 17.14 2.95 -1.77
CA VAL A 234 16.76 3.65 -3.00
C VAL A 234 16.56 5.14 -2.73
N GLY A 235 17.06 5.98 -3.62
CA GLY A 235 16.91 7.43 -3.51
C GLY A 235 15.98 8.02 -4.53
N GLU A 236 15.26 9.05 -4.11
CA GLU A 236 14.45 9.91 -4.97
C GLU A 236 15.35 10.99 -5.61
N CYS A 237 16.06 10.60 -6.65
CA CYS A 237 16.83 11.55 -7.47
C CYS A 237 15.98 11.98 -8.68
N TRP A 238 15.06 12.90 -8.48
CA TRP A 238 14.12 13.33 -9.53
C TRP A 238 14.79 14.26 -10.54
N ASP A 239 15.45 13.67 -11.55
CA ASP A 239 16.24 14.44 -12.51
C ASP A 239 16.46 13.66 -13.83
N GLY A 240 17.29 14.21 -14.70
CA GLY A 240 17.81 13.56 -15.90
C GLY A 240 18.78 12.43 -15.58
N THR A 241 18.96 11.54 -16.53
CA THR A 241 19.74 10.29 -16.39
C THR A 241 21.16 10.53 -15.85
N ASN A 242 21.84 11.56 -16.33
CA ASN A 242 23.21 11.85 -15.88
C ASN A 242 23.28 12.26 -14.41
N THR A 243 22.33 13.04 -13.91
CA THR A 243 22.24 13.42 -12.51
C THR A 243 21.96 12.18 -11.64
N ILE A 244 20.99 11.36 -12.04
CA ILE A 244 20.67 10.11 -11.32
C ILE A 244 21.89 9.18 -11.26
N LYS A 245 22.60 8.99 -12.40
CA LYS A 245 23.83 8.21 -12.47
C LYS A 245 24.90 8.76 -11.52
N ASN A 246 25.16 10.08 -11.60
CA ASN A 246 26.18 10.71 -10.76
C ASN A 246 25.84 10.58 -9.28
N TRP A 247 24.56 10.63 -8.92
CA TRP A 247 24.12 10.39 -7.56
C TRP A 247 24.39 8.95 -7.12
N ILE A 248 24.03 7.94 -7.94
CA ILE A 248 24.34 6.52 -7.66
C ILE A 248 25.83 6.31 -7.45
N GLU A 249 26.67 6.84 -8.34
CA GLU A 249 28.14 6.75 -8.21
C GLU A 249 28.64 7.48 -6.94
N GLY A 250 28.07 8.66 -6.63
CA GLY A 250 28.41 9.44 -5.44
C GLY A 250 28.08 8.75 -4.13
N THR A 251 27.04 7.88 -4.12
CA THR A 251 26.75 7.00 -2.97
C THR A 251 27.73 5.83 -2.86
N GLY A 252 28.70 5.69 -3.77
CA GLY A 252 29.54 4.49 -3.87
C GLY A 252 28.75 3.24 -4.22
N LYS A 253 27.60 3.40 -4.89
CA LYS A 253 26.66 2.33 -5.24
C LYS A 253 26.05 1.62 -4.02
N THR A 254 26.05 2.26 -2.87
CA THR A 254 25.34 1.78 -1.67
C THR A 254 23.84 2.05 -1.73
N SER A 255 23.34 2.74 -2.78
CA SER A 255 21.94 3.01 -3.02
C SER A 255 21.60 2.87 -4.51
N ALA A 256 20.44 2.31 -4.80
CA ALA A 256 19.74 2.42 -6.08
C ALA A 256 19.03 3.78 -6.17
N ALA A 257 18.45 4.09 -7.33
CA ALA A 257 17.60 5.25 -7.53
C ALA A 257 16.32 4.87 -8.29
N PHE A 258 15.27 5.64 -8.09
CA PHE A 258 14.07 5.55 -8.94
C PHE A 258 14.40 6.01 -10.36
N ASP A 259 14.01 5.21 -11.35
CA ASP A 259 14.21 5.51 -12.77
C ASP A 259 13.11 6.43 -13.30
N PHE A 260 13.21 7.73 -12.99
CA PHE A 260 12.25 8.74 -13.46
C PHE A 260 12.18 8.80 -14.99
N GLN A 261 13.27 8.50 -15.68
CA GLN A 261 13.28 8.53 -17.14
C GLN A 261 12.55 7.34 -17.75
N PHE A 262 12.54 6.18 -17.08
CA PHE A 262 11.65 5.07 -17.43
C PHE A 262 10.18 5.50 -17.32
N ARG A 263 9.80 6.10 -16.23
CA ARG A 263 8.45 6.62 -15.99
C ARG A 263 8.03 7.61 -17.07
N TYR A 264 8.87 8.60 -17.38
CA TYR A 264 8.57 9.59 -18.41
C TYR A 264 8.43 8.99 -19.80
N THR A 265 9.28 8.04 -20.16
CA THR A 265 9.23 7.35 -21.44
C THR A 265 7.91 6.59 -21.61
N VAL A 266 7.48 5.84 -20.58
CA VAL A 266 6.21 5.11 -20.60
C VAL A 266 5.01 6.07 -20.60
N ARG A 267 5.03 7.11 -19.76
CA ARG A 267 3.98 8.13 -19.72
C ARG A 267 3.82 8.83 -21.07
N ASN A 268 4.92 9.18 -21.74
CA ASN A 268 4.87 9.80 -23.06
C ASN A 268 4.28 8.86 -24.10
N ALA A 269 4.65 7.58 -24.08
CA ALA A 269 4.11 6.58 -25.02
C ALA A 269 2.59 6.41 -24.86
N THR A 270 2.12 6.26 -23.62
CA THR A 270 0.69 6.11 -23.33
C THR A 270 -0.09 7.39 -23.62
N ARG A 271 0.38 8.56 -23.13
CA ARG A 271 -0.28 9.85 -23.34
C ARG A 271 -0.55 10.15 -24.81
N ASP A 272 0.47 9.95 -25.64
CA ASP A 272 0.43 10.34 -27.04
C ASP A 272 -0.09 9.20 -27.94
N GLY A 273 -0.31 8.00 -27.38
CA GLY A 273 -0.66 6.80 -28.14
C GLY A 273 0.39 6.47 -29.20
N ASP A 274 1.66 6.70 -28.87
CA ASP A 274 2.81 6.47 -29.75
C ASP A 274 3.85 5.59 -29.07
N TRP A 275 3.71 4.29 -29.26
CA TRP A 275 4.55 3.29 -28.60
C TRP A 275 6.01 3.27 -29.07
N ARG A 276 6.35 3.98 -30.17
CA ARG A 276 7.74 4.20 -30.58
C ARG A 276 8.53 4.99 -29.53
N LYS A 277 7.85 5.73 -28.68
CA LYS A 277 8.49 6.53 -27.60
C LYS A 277 9.20 5.67 -26.57
N LEU A 278 8.84 4.40 -26.42
CA LEU A 278 9.55 3.46 -25.55
C LEU A 278 11.02 3.24 -25.92
N ILE A 279 11.39 3.53 -27.17
CA ILE A 279 12.77 3.45 -27.66
C ILE A 279 13.37 4.81 -28.02
N GLN A 280 12.82 5.89 -27.51
CA GLN A 280 13.27 7.25 -27.74
C GLN A 280 13.72 7.88 -26.42
N GLN A 281 14.51 8.93 -26.52
CA GLN A 281 14.85 9.78 -25.39
C GLN A 281 13.66 10.62 -24.95
N ASN A 282 13.57 10.86 -23.64
CA ASN A 282 12.74 11.90 -23.08
C ASN A 282 13.65 13.09 -22.75
N ASP A 283 13.45 14.24 -23.39
CA ASP A 283 14.26 15.45 -23.17
C ASP A 283 15.79 15.16 -23.13
N SER A 284 16.28 14.43 -24.11
CA SER A 284 17.68 13.98 -24.25
C SER A 284 18.14 12.95 -23.20
N ASN A 285 17.22 12.38 -22.41
CA ASN A 285 17.51 11.38 -21.39
C ASN A 285 17.03 9.98 -21.80
N TRP A 286 17.79 8.96 -21.42
CA TRP A 286 17.43 7.55 -21.54
C TRP A 286 17.02 6.98 -20.16
N PRO A 287 16.08 6.02 -20.10
CA PRO A 287 15.92 5.21 -18.90
C PRO A 287 17.23 4.59 -18.43
N LEU A 288 17.42 4.44 -17.11
CA LEU A 288 18.61 3.78 -16.54
C LEU A 288 18.79 2.35 -17.05
N ILE A 289 17.68 1.67 -17.35
CA ILE A 289 17.71 0.31 -17.90
C ILE A 289 18.08 0.24 -19.39
N SER A 290 18.15 1.38 -20.09
CA SER A 290 18.33 1.41 -21.54
C SER A 290 19.71 0.89 -21.97
N ASN A 291 19.72 0.02 -22.97
CA ASN A 291 20.96 -0.41 -23.63
C ASN A 291 21.62 0.72 -24.46
N ASN A 292 20.87 1.78 -24.77
CA ASN A 292 21.35 2.94 -25.54
C ASN A 292 22.05 3.98 -24.67
N TYR A 293 22.06 3.78 -23.34
CA TYR A 293 22.71 4.68 -22.43
C TYR A 293 24.23 4.54 -22.49
N ASN A 294 24.94 5.64 -22.68
CA ASN A 294 26.39 5.67 -22.73
C ASN A 294 27.00 5.09 -21.43
N ASN A 295 28.03 4.28 -21.53
CA ASN A 295 28.71 3.57 -20.44
C ASN A 295 27.94 2.38 -19.83
N GLY A 296 27.04 1.76 -20.58
CA GLY A 296 26.24 0.64 -20.16
C GLY A 296 25.00 1.07 -19.36
N SER A 297 24.16 0.13 -19.10
CA SER A 297 22.95 0.37 -18.31
C SER A 297 23.23 0.32 -16.81
N TYR A 298 22.37 1.00 -16.06
CA TYR A 298 22.34 0.97 -14.59
C TYR A 298 21.23 0.08 -14.06
N LYS A 299 20.89 -0.98 -14.80
CA LYS A 299 19.76 -1.89 -14.53
C LYS A 299 19.72 -2.39 -13.10
N GLN A 300 20.87 -2.76 -12.52
CA GLN A 300 20.94 -3.25 -11.15
C GLN A 300 20.43 -2.21 -10.14
N TRP A 301 20.76 -0.95 -10.36
CA TRP A 301 20.42 0.17 -9.47
C TRP A 301 19.19 0.94 -9.92
N ALA A 302 18.43 0.43 -10.89
CA ALA A 302 17.21 1.05 -11.37
C ALA A 302 16.00 0.45 -10.67
N VAL A 303 15.33 1.23 -9.82
CA VAL A 303 13.99 0.94 -9.36
C VAL A 303 13.02 1.57 -10.35
N THR A 304 12.46 0.75 -11.23
CA THR A 304 11.57 1.20 -12.30
C THR A 304 10.14 1.36 -11.81
N PHE A 305 9.42 2.36 -12.30
CA PHE A 305 8.03 2.63 -11.95
C PHE A 305 7.33 3.38 -13.07
N VAL A 306 6.00 3.43 -13.07
CA VAL A 306 5.19 4.15 -14.06
C VAL A 306 4.34 5.25 -13.45
N GLU A 307 4.04 5.16 -12.16
CA GLU A 307 3.31 6.12 -11.36
C GLU A 307 3.75 6.04 -9.90
N ASN A 308 3.65 7.16 -9.16
CA ASN A 308 3.85 7.23 -7.71
C ASN A 308 2.95 8.30 -7.09
N HIS A 309 3.05 8.48 -5.77
CA HIS A 309 2.26 9.43 -5.00
C HIS A 309 2.49 10.91 -5.36
N ASP A 310 3.59 11.26 -6.04
CA ASP A 310 3.87 12.62 -6.49
C ASP A 310 3.48 12.89 -7.93
N THR A 311 3.28 11.84 -8.72
CA THR A 311 2.93 11.96 -10.14
C THR A 311 1.47 11.61 -10.42
N GLU A 312 0.76 11.01 -9.49
CA GLU A 312 -0.65 10.65 -9.61
C GLU A 312 -1.58 11.85 -9.77
N LYS A 313 -2.81 11.60 -10.21
CA LYS A 313 -3.83 12.65 -10.30
C LYS A 313 -4.28 13.07 -8.90
N ARG A 314 -4.06 14.33 -8.56
CA ARG A 314 -4.60 14.97 -7.35
C ARG A 314 -5.60 16.08 -7.71
N THR A 315 -6.52 16.37 -6.79
CA THR A 315 -7.59 17.36 -7.03
C THR A 315 -7.05 18.79 -7.17
N ASN A 316 -6.02 19.15 -6.42
CA ASN A 316 -5.56 20.51 -6.24
C ASN A 316 -4.10 20.76 -6.65
N ALA A 317 -3.46 19.84 -7.35
CA ALA A 317 -2.06 19.98 -7.75
C ALA A 317 -1.86 19.68 -9.24
N ALA A 318 -0.93 20.39 -9.86
CA ALA A 318 -0.54 20.20 -11.26
C ALA A 318 0.38 18.98 -11.38
N GLN A 319 -0.20 17.77 -11.23
CA GLN A 319 0.51 16.52 -11.40
C GLN A 319 0.54 16.11 -12.87
N ASP A 320 1.39 15.15 -13.18
CA ASP A 320 1.59 14.61 -14.52
C ASP A 320 1.25 13.10 -14.56
N PRO A 321 0.00 12.71 -14.28
CA PRO A 321 -0.38 11.33 -14.10
C PRO A 321 -0.37 10.50 -15.37
N LEU A 322 -0.30 9.18 -15.18
CA LEU A 322 -0.61 8.20 -16.19
C LEU A 322 -2.13 8.21 -16.46
N LYS A 323 -2.57 8.82 -17.57
CA LYS A 323 -3.99 9.10 -17.84
C LYS A 323 -4.75 7.94 -18.49
N LYS A 324 -4.05 6.97 -19.10
CA LYS A 324 -4.64 5.85 -19.84
C LYS A 324 -3.62 4.73 -20.01
N ASP A 325 -4.09 3.58 -20.45
CA ASP A 325 -3.25 2.42 -20.76
C ASP A 325 -2.47 1.88 -19.53
N THR A 326 -3.05 2.03 -18.33
CA THR A 326 -2.44 1.60 -17.06
C THR A 326 -2.00 0.14 -17.09
N LEU A 327 -2.82 -0.75 -17.67
CA LEU A 327 -2.46 -2.17 -17.82
C LEU A 327 -1.25 -2.37 -18.71
N ALA A 328 -1.21 -1.72 -19.88
CA ALA A 328 -0.09 -1.83 -20.82
C ALA A 328 1.21 -1.23 -20.23
N ALA A 329 1.10 -0.13 -19.47
CA ALA A 329 2.22 0.48 -18.77
C ALA A 329 2.82 -0.48 -17.73
N ASN A 330 1.98 -1.10 -16.89
CA ASN A 330 2.43 -2.09 -15.90
C ASN A 330 2.92 -3.39 -16.57
N ALA A 331 2.34 -3.80 -17.71
CA ALA A 331 2.83 -4.93 -18.46
C ALA A 331 4.24 -4.67 -19.01
N TYR A 332 4.50 -3.48 -19.55
CA TYR A 332 5.85 -3.12 -19.96
C TYR A 332 6.81 -3.08 -18.75
N LEU A 333 6.42 -2.44 -17.65
CA LEU A 333 7.20 -2.38 -16.41
C LEU A 333 7.61 -3.77 -15.91
N LEU A 334 6.64 -4.69 -15.82
CA LEU A 334 6.87 -6.03 -15.28
C LEU A 334 7.60 -6.98 -16.23
N ALA A 335 7.61 -6.68 -17.53
CA ALA A 335 8.37 -7.47 -18.51
C ALA A 335 9.83 -7.04 -18.63
N MET A 336 10.18 -5.82 -18.25
CA MET A 336 11.52 -5.25 -18.44
C MET A 336 12.45 -5.55 -17.24
N PRO A 337 13.80 -5.47 -17.45
CA PRO A 337 14.77 -5.51 -16.35
C PRO A 337 14.66 -4.27 -15.44
N GLY A 338 15.47 -4.21 -14.39
CA GLY A 338 15.30 -3.31 -13.26
C GLY A 338 14.41 -3.93 -12.20
N THR A 339 14.31 -3.29 -11.04
CA THR A 339 13.38 -3.72 -9.99
C THR A 339 12.06 -2.95 -10.14
N PRO A 340 10.97 -3.60 -10.56
CA PRO A 340 9.70 -2.90 -10.74
C PRO A 340 9.07 -2.54 -9.40
N CYS A 341 8.61 -1.29 -9.28
CA CYS A 341 7.79 -0.79 -8.18
C CYS A 341 6.38 -0.53 -8.69
N ILE A 342 5.41 -1.27 -8.16
CA ILE A 342 3.99 -1.14 -8.48
C ILE A 342 3.39 -0.07 -7.58
N PHE A 343 2.61 0.84 -8.16
CA PHE A 343 1.91 1.88 -7.41
C PHE A 343 0.62 1.33 -6.78
N PHE A 344 0.28 1.76 -5.56
CA PHE A 344 -0.81 1.17 -4.78
C PHE A 344 -2.17 1.27 -5.45
N THR A 345 -2.51 2.41 -6.08
CA THR A 345 -3.78 2.53 -6.80
C THR A 345 -3.87 1.58 -8.00
N HIS A 346 -2.75 1.37 -8.72
CA HIS A 346 -2.72 0.38 -9.80
C HIS A 346 -2.91 -1.04 -9.27
N TRP A 347 -2.32 -1.36 -8.11
CA TRP A 347 -2.56 -2.64 -7.44
C TRP A 347 -4.03 -2.81 -7.06
N ILE A 348 -4.66 -1.80 -6.46
CA ILE A 348 -6.08 -1.86 -6.06
C ILE A 348 -6.98 -2.04 -7.28
N ASP A 349 -6.81 -1.18 -8.30
CA ASP A 349 -7.73 -1.10 -9.43
C ASP A 349 -7.54 -2.23 -10.46
N CYS A 350 -6.31 -2.76 -10.57
CA CYS A 350 -5.93 -3.74 -11.59
C CYS A 350 -5.36 -5.04 -10.99
N LYS A 351 -5.71 -5.35 -9.74
CA LYS A 351 -5.10 -6.40 -8.92
C LYS A 351 -4.91 -7.72 -9.67
N GLN A 352 -5.96 -8.26 -10.26
CA GLN A 352 -5.91 -9.57 -10.89
C GLN A 352 -5.00 -9.60 -12.12
N SER A 353 -5.02 -8.54 -12.91
CA SER A 353 -4.12 -8.42 -14.07
C SER A 353 -2.66 -8.28 -13.64
N ILE A 354 -2.38 -7.49 -12.60
CA ILE A 354 -1.01 -7.32 -12.07
C ILE A 354 -0.50 -8.63 -11.48
N LYS A 355 -1.32 -9.37 -10.73
CA LYS A 355 -0.98 -10.72 -10.25
C LYS A 355 -0.55 -11.65 -11.39
N ALA A 356 -1.37 -11.71 -12.44
CA ALA A 356 -1.09 -12.55 -13.60
C ALA A 356 0.21 -12.12 -14.33
N MET A 357 0.47 -10.81 -14.45
CA MET A 357 1.72 -10.30 -15.01
C MET A 357 2.94 -10.67 -14.16
N ILE A 358 2.84 -10.54 -12.83
CA ILE A 358 3.90 -10.95 -11.88
C ILE A 358 4.17 -12.45 -11.97
N ASP A 359 3.13 -13.27 -12.10
CA ASP A 359 3.28 -14.72 -12.27
C ASP A 359 4.10 -15.06 -13.53
N VAL A 360 3.83 -14.39 -14.66
CA VAL A 360 4.60 -14.60 -15.89
C VAL A 360 6.05 -14.12 -15.71
N ARG A 361 6.28 -12.94 -15.11
CA ARG A 361 7.62 -12.43 -14.80
C ARG A 361 8.43 -13.43 -13.97
N ARG A 362 7.86 -13.95 -12.89
CA ARG A 362 8.50 -14.92 -11.99
C ARG A 362 8.77 -16.25 -12.66
N PHE A 363 7.82 -16.72 -13.47
CA PHE A 363 8.01 -17.94 -14.24
C PHE A 363 9.18 -17.80 -15.21
N ALA A 364 9.26 -16.70 -15.93
CA ALA A 364 10.37 -16.41 -16.83
C ALA A 364 11.70 -16.18 -16.06
N GLY A 365 11.64 -15.72 -14.81
CA GLY A 365 12.82 -15.39 -13.99
C GLY A 365 13.48 -14.09 -14.46
N ILE A 366 12.67 -13.04 -14.72
CA ILE A 366 13.20 -11.74 -15.14
C ILE A 366 13.89 -11.06 -13.96
N GLN A 367 15.19 -10.80 -14.12
CA GLN A 367 16.06 -10.19 -13.12
C GLN A 367 16.30 -8.71 -13.39
N ASN A 368 16.66 -7.96 -12.35
CA ASN A 368 17.00 -6.54 -12.49
C ASN A 368 18.20 -6.30 -13.44
N THR A 369 19.16 -7.22 -13.48
CA THR A 369 20.32 -7.16 -14.37
C THR A 369 20.09 -7.81 -15.73
N GLY A 370 18.88 -8.35 -15.99
CA GLY A 370 18.54 -9.07 -17.21
C GLY A 370 18.79 -8.28 -18.50
N SER A 371 18.96 -8.98 -19.61
CA SER A 371 19.01 -8.37 -20.92
C SER A 371 17.63 -8.33 -21.57
N TYR A 372 17.45 -7.40 -22.48
CA TYR A 372 16.27 -7.33 -23.34
C TYR A 372 16.63 -6.92 -24.76
N SER A 373 15.75 -7.24 -25.70
CA SER A 373 15.86 -6.88 -27.11
C SER A 373 14.60 -6.17 -27.57
N ILE A 374 14.78 -5.19 -28.45
CA ILE A 374 13.69 -4.55 -29.18
C ILE A 374 13.34 -5.47 -30.35
N VAL A 375 12.18 -6.11 -30.29
CA VAL A 375 11.70 -6.99 -31.37
C VAL A 375 11.07 -6.15 -32.46
N GLN A 376 10.20 -5.22 -32.08
CA GLN A 376 9.61 -4.26 -33.01
C GLN A 376 9.14 -3.01 -32.25
N ALA A 377 9.61 -1.83 -32.67
CA ALA A 377 9.19 -0.56 -32.07
C ALA A 377 9.20 0.60 -33.06
N ASN A 378 9.05 0.31 -34.35
CA ASN A 378 8.95 1.29 -35.43
C ASN A 378 7.50 1.63 -35.80
N ASN A 379 6.51 0.98 -35.21
CA ASN A 379 5.10 1.22 -35.41
C ASN A 379 4.55 2.12 -34.27
N LYS A 380 3.80 3.18 -34.65
CA LYS A 380 3.16 4.06 -33.67
C LYS A 380 2.18 3.34 -32.75
N ASN A 381 1.45 2.36 -33.30
CA ASN A 381 0.30 1.75 -32.63
C ASN A 381 0.69 0.65 -31.64
N TYR A 382 1.89 0.07 -31.76
CA TYR A 382 2.37 -0.98 -30.85
C TYR A 382 3.89 -1.05 -30.81
N ALA A 383 4.41 -1.68 -29.74
CA ALA A 383 5.81 -2.08 -29.63
C ALA A 383 5.92 -3.48 -29.01
N ALA A 384 6.97 -4.20 -29.38
CA ALA A 384 7.26 -5.55 -28.90
C ALA A 384 8.71 -5.64 -28.39
N PHE A 385 8.89 -6.22 -27.21
CA PHE A 385 10.18 -6.41 -26.54
C PHE A 385 10.30 -7.84 -26.03
N SER A 386 11.50 -8.42 -26.11
CA SER A 386 11.81 -9.71 -25.52
C SER A 386 12.83 -9.55 -24.42
N SER A 387 12.53 -10.02 -23.21
CA SER A 387 13.44 -10.06 -22.07
C SER A 387 13.93 -11.48 -21.82
N GLU A 388 15.22 -11.60 -21.52
CA GLU A 388 15.87 -12.86 -21.15
C GLU A 388 15.71 -13.04 -19.64
N GLY A 389 15.01 -14.08 -19.25
CA GLY A 389 14.94 -14.49 -17.84
C GLY A 389 15.86 -15.65 -17.51
N SER A 390 16.06 -15.94 -16.24
CA SER A 390 16.88 -17.05 -15.75
C SER A 390 16.30 -18.43 -16.10
N LYS A 391 15.00 -18.50 -16.41
CA LYS A 391 14.27 -19.75 -16.66
C LYS A 391 13.64 -19.80 -18.05
N SER A 392 13.19 -18.69 -18.59
CA SER A 392 12.56 -18.59 -19.92
C SER A 392 12.67 -17.17 -20.45
N LYS A 393 12.39 -16.99 -21.73
CA LYS A 393 12.21 -15.68 -22.34
C LYS A 393 10.76 -15.22 -22.21
N LEU A 394 10.57 -13.92 -22.05
CA LEU A 394 9.27 -13.25 -22.02
C LEU A 394 9.21 -12.23 -23.15
N LEU A 395 8.24 -12.40 -24.07
CA LEU A 395 7.92 -11.37 -25.06
C LEU A 395 6.69 -10.58 -24.57
N VAL A 396 6.82 -9.26 -24.51
CA VAL A 396 5.73 -8.34 -24.25
C VAL A 396 5.39 -7.54 -25.52
N VAL A 397 4.11 -7.44 -25.80
CA VAL A 397 3.56 -6.54 -26.83
C VAL A 397 2.65 -5.54 -26.12
N VAL A 398 2.88 -4.25 -26.36
CA VAL A 398 2.07 -3.16 -25.80
C VAL A 398 1.49 -2.29 -26.92
N GLY A 399 0.29 -1.75 -26.69
CA GLY A 399 -0.50 -1.04 -27.70
C GLY A 399 -1.52 -1.95 -28.38
N ASP A 400 -1.82 -1.73 -29.65
CA ASP A 400 -2.75 -2.59 -30.42
C ASP A 400 -2.07 -3.93 -30.74
N THR A 401 -2.25 -4.90 -29.85
CA THR A 401 -1.66 -6.24 -29.95
C THR A 401 -2.12 -7.03 -31.18
N LYS A 402 -3.24 -6.65 -31.79
CA LYS A 402 -3.78 -7.33 -33.01
C LYS A 402 -2.95 -7.06 -34.27
N LEU A 403 -2.16 -5.98 -34.24
CA LEU A 403 -1.28 -5.61 -35.34
C LEU A 403 0.06 -6.35 -35.34
N TYR A 404 0.35 -7.09 -34.28
CA TYR A 404 1.60 -7.85 -34.13
C TYR A 404 1.35 -9.34 -34.23
N THR A 405 2.12 -10.01 -35.10
CA THR A 405 2.14 -11.46 -35.19
C THR A 405 3.49 -11.96 -34.70
N PRO A 406 3.54 -12.68 -33.59
CA PRO A 406 4.79 -13.25 -33.07
C PRO A 406 5.27 -14.39 -33.99
N GLU A 407 6.57 -14.68 -33.93
CA GLU A 407 7.14 -15.88 -34.53
C GLU A 407 6.52 -17.14 -33.90
N SER A 408 6.58 -18.25 -34.61
CA SER A 408 5.96 -19.53 -34.20
C SER A 408 6.57 -20.13 -32.91
N SER A 409 7.74 -19.68 -32.49
CA SER A 409 8.40 -20.06 -31.24
C SER A 409 7.74 -19.48 -29.96
N TRP A 410 6.81 -18.55 -30.13
CA TRP A 410 6.14 -17.86 -29.01
C TRP A 410 4.73 -18.38 -28.81
N THR A 411 4.36 -18.61 -27.54
CA THR A 411 2.99 -18.97 -27.14
C THR A 411 2.41 -17.88 -26.27
N LYS A 412 1.25 -17.34 -26.66
CA LYS A 412 0.53 -16.34 -25.85
C LYS A 412 0.02 -16.99 -24.57
N VAL A 413 0.34 -16.37 -23.42
CA VAL A 413 0.01 -16.87 -22.07
C VAL A 413 -0.87 -15.93 -21.27
N LEU A 414 -0.88 -14.64 -21.64
CA LEU A 414 -1.71 -13.64 -20.99
C LEU A 414 -2.02 -12.52 -21.98
N GLU A 415 -3.22 -11.97 -21.92
CA GLU A 415 -3.60 -10.77 -22.66
C GLU A 415 -4.57 -9.92 -21.84
N GLY A 416 -4.56 -8.61 -22.12
CA GLY A 416 -5.48 -7.65 -21.57
C GLY A 416 -5.57 -6.41 -22.44
N TYR A 417 -6.14 -5.35 -21.90
CA TYR A 417 -6.31 -4.12 -22.66
C TYR A 417 -4.93 -3.53 -23.02
N HIS A 418 -4.65 -3.48 -24.32
CA HIS A 418 -3.43 -2.96 -24.93
C HIS A 418 -2.13 -3.65 -24.48
N PHE A 419 -2.19 -4.93 -24.08
CA PHE A 419 -0.99 -5.73 -23.87
C PHE A 419 -1.21 -7.22 -24.12
N ALA A 420 -0.12 -7.92 -24.44
CA ALA A 420 -0.06 -9.38 -24.47
C ALA A 420 1.33 -9.86 -24.05
N TYR A 421 1.37 -10.97 -23.32
CA TYR A 421 2.57 -11.69 -22.93
C TYR A 421 2.66 -13.04 -23.64
N TYR A 422 3.86 -13.38 -24.06
CA TYR A 422 4.18 -14.66 -24.68
C TYR A 422 5.40 -15.27 -23.98
N LEU A 423 5.36 -16.57 -23.80
CA LEU A 423 6.53 -17.35 -23.34
C LEU A 423 7.14 -18.11 -24.52
N ASP A 424 8.46 -18.29 -24.47
CA ASP A 424 9.19 -19.14 -25.43
C ASP A 424 8.76 -20.59 -25.26
N GLN A 425 8.49 -21.29 -26.37
CA GLN A 425 8.01 -22.66 -26.36
C GLN A 425 9.00 -23.67 -25.78
N ASN A 426 10.29 -23.31 -25.70
CA ASN A 426 11.30 -24.12 -24.99
C ASN A 426 11.05 -24.23 -23.47
N ALA A 427 10.16 -23.42 -22.90
CA ALA A 427 9.73 -23.52 -21.52
C ALA A 427 9.09 -24.87 -21.19
N ASN A 428 8.48 -25.54 -22.17
CA ASN A 428 7.82 -26.86 -22.02
C ASN A 428 6.98 -26.95 -20.74
N THR A 429 5.95 -26.12 -20.65
CA THR A 429 5.10 -26.00 -19.46
C THR A 429 3.62 -25.90 -19.80
N ALA A 430 2.76 -26.23 -18.85
CA ALA A 430 1.39 -25.75 -18.85
C ALA A 430 1.34 -24.29 -18.41
N TRP A 431 0.29 -23.58 -18.75
CA TRP A 431 0.01 -22.24 -18.24
C TRP A 431 -1.48 -22.06 -17.95
N VAL A 432 -1.80 -21.19 -16.97
CA VAL A 432 -3.16 -20.76 -16.63
C VAL A 432 -3.14 -19.24 -16.51
N ASP A 433 -3.94 -18.57 -17.32
CA ASP A 433 -3.96 -17.10 -17.42
C ASP A 433 -4.59 -16.40 -16.20
N LEU A 434 -5.55 -17.06 -15.53
CA LEU A 434 -6.16 -16.53 -14.32
C LEU A 434 -5.23 -16.76 -13.10
N ALA A 435 -4.78 -15.70 -12.47
CA ALA A 435 -3.92 -15.76 -11.30
C ALA A 435 -4.65 -16.36 -10.08
N SER A 436 -3.90 -16.86 -9.09
CA SER A 436 -4.46 -17.27 -7.80
C SER A 436 -5.10 -16.09 -7.07
N GLY A 437 -6.15 -16.33 -6.28
CA GLY A 437 -6.77 -15.29 -5.47
C GLY A 437 -8.24 -15.49 -5.20
N GLU A 438 -8.82 -14.46 -4.64
CA GLU A 438 -10.21 -14.38 -4.29
C GLU A 438 -11.02 -13.80 -5.47
N TYR A 439 -12.14 -14.42 -5.80
CA TYR A 439 -12.99 -14.03 -6.92
C TYR A 439 -14.47 -14.15 -6.56
N GLU A 440 -15.23 -13.14 -6.89
CA GLU A 440 -16.68 -13.20 -6.85
C GLU A 440 -17.24 -13.91 -8.09
N GLY A 441 -18.16 -14.83 -7.88
CA GLY A 441 -18.89 -15.54 -8.93
C GLY A 441 -17.99 -16.42 -9.79
N THR A 442 -18.53 -16.87 -10.92
CA THR A 442 -17.83 -17.77 -11.85
C THR A 442 -16.83 -16.99 -12.71
N GLN A 443 -15.57 -17.39 -12.66
CA GLN A 443 -14.51 -16.91 -13.54
C GLN A 443 -14.19 -17.93 -14.61
N LYS A 444 -13.44 -17.53 -15.65
CA LYS A 444 -12.96 -18.44 -16.70
C LYS A 444 -11.44 -18.40 -16.75
N ALA A 445 -10.82 -19.57 -16.64
CA ALA A 445 -9.38 -19.75 -16.80
C ALA A 445 -9.06 -20.43 -18.13
N THR A 446 -8.15 -19.87 -18.90
CA THR A 446 -7.64 -20.47 -20.14
C THR A 446 -6.42 -21.32 -19.84
N LEU A 447 -6.47 -22.60 -20.23
CA LEU A 447 -5.37 -23.53 -20.08
C LEU A 447 -4.55 -23.57 -21.38
N THR A 448 -3.25 -23.27 -21.30
CA THR A 448 -2.37 -23.15 -22.46
C THR A 448 -1.18 -24.11 -22.37
N ALA A 449 -0.87 -24.83 -23.43
CA ALA A 449 0.36 -25.60 -23.57
C ALA A 449 1.45 -24.70 -24.20
N VAL A 450 2.53 -24.47 -23.47
CA VAL A 450 3.69 -23.71 -23.95
C VAL A 450 4.76 -24.72 -24.35
N THR A 451 4.75 -25.15 -25.58
CA THR A 451 5.70 -26.14 -26.11
C THR A 451 5.69 -26.16 -27.65
N ALA A 452 6.83 -26.48 -28.25
CA ALA A 452 6.95 -26.75 -29.67
C ALA A 452 6.55 -28.20 -30.05
N THR A 453 6.32 -29.08 -29.06
CA THR A 453 6.04 -30.49 -29.30
C THR A 453 4.65 -30.68 -29.89
N ALA A 454 4.59 -31.19 -31.13
CA ALA A 454 3.32 -31.50 -31.76
C ALA A 454 2.56 -32.61 -31.02
N GLY A 455 1.24 -32.47 -30.95
CA GLY A 455 0.37 -33.45 -30.26
C GLY A 455 0.41 -33.38 -28.74
N ALA A 456 1.10 -32.43 -28.14
CA ALA A 456 1.05 -32.19 -26.72
C ALA A 456 -0.37 -31.82 -26.27
N GLN A 457 -0.77 -32.33 -25.11
CA GLN A 457 -2.06 -32.06 -24.47
C GLN A 457 -1.85 -31.46 -23.08
N LEU A 458 -2.91 -31.03 -22.46
CA LEU A 458 -2.93 -30.63 -21.04
C LEU A 458 -3.71 -31.66 -20.26
N VAL A 459 -3.28 -31.93 -19.03
CA VAL A 459 -4.01 -32.71 -18.04
C VAL A 459 -4.22 -31.83 -16.81
N TYR A 460 -5.41 -31.94 -16.18
CA TYR A 460 -5.69 -31.11 -15.02
C TYR A 460 -6.50 -31.84 -13.94
N THR A 461 -6.45 -31.28 -12.71
CA THR A 461 -7.28 -31.61 -11.57
C THR A 461 -7.78 -30.33 -10.92
N THR A 462 -8.93 -30.38 -10.24
CA THR A 462 -9.55 -29.22 -9.56
C THR A 462 -9.58 -29.32 -8.05
N ASP A 463 -9.10 -30.46 -7.52
CA ASP A 463 -9.08 -30.81 -6.09
C ASP A 463 -7.68 -30.68 -5.45
N GLY A 464 -6.70 -30.15 -6.21
CA GLY A 464 -5.32 -29.99 -5.75
C GLY A 464 -4.47 -31.27 -5.82
N THR A 465 -5.01 -32.40 -6.29
CA THR A 465 -4.21 -33.58 -6.56
C THR A 465 -3.26 -33.34 -7.74
N THR A 466 -2.12 -34.03 -7.75
CA THR A 466 -1.16 -33.90 -8.87
C THR A 466 -1.71 -34.58 -10.11
N PRO A 467 -1.85 -33.88 -11.25
CA PRO A 467 -2.36 -34.50 -12.48
C PRO A 467 -1.39 -35.55 -13.02
N THR A 468 -1.96 -36.63 -13.52
CA THR A 468 -1.27 -37.75 -14.17
C THR A 468 -1.69 -37.90 -15.62
N ALA A 469 -1.06 -38.76 -16.39
CA ALA A 469 -1.46 -39.08 -17.76
C ALA A 469 -2.91 -39.62 -17.88
N ASN A 470 -3.50 -40.06 -16.79
CA ASN A 470 -4.90 -40.53 -16.72
C ASN A 470 -5.90 -39.47 -16.25
N SER A 471 -5.43 -38.29 -15.83
CA SER A 471 -6.30 -37.17 -15.45
C SER A 471 -7.06 -36.60 -16.67
N THR A 472 -8.02 -35.73 -16.42
CA THR A 472 -8.82 -35.10 -17.48
C THR A 472 -7.92 -34.42 -18.50
N LYS A 473 -8.04 -34.82 -19.78
CA LYS A 473 -7.23 -34.30 -20.90
C LYS A 473 -7.98 -33.24 -21.66
N VAL A 474 -7.28 -32.17 -21.99
CA VAL A 474 -7.82 -31.08 -22.81
C VAL A 474 -6.79 -30.55 -23.80
N ALA A 475 -7.26 -29.89 -24.86
CA ALA A 475 -6.42 -29.20 -25.81
C ALA A 475 -5.95 -27.84 -25.26
N SER A 476 -4.83 -27.35 -25.75
CA SER A 476 -4.40 -25.96 -25.50
C SER A 476 -5.48 -24.97 -25.95
N GLY A 477 -5.71 -23.90 -25.16
CA GLY A 477 -6.76 -22.91 -25.37
C GLY A 477 -8.12 -23.27 -24.77
N THR A 478 -8.24 -24.43 -24.11
CA THR A 478 -9.47 -24.81 -23.41
C THR A 478 -9.73 -23.85 -22.24
N LYS A 479 -10.96 -23.37 -22.15
CA LYS A 479 -11.44 -22.56 -21.00
C LYS A 479 -12.23 -23.43 -20.04
N ILE A 480 -11.92 -23.32 -18.76
CA ILE A 480 -12.66 -23.96 -17.68
C ILE A 480 -13.30 -22.93 -16.78
N ASP A 481 -14.43 -23.31 -16.19
CA ASP A 481 -15.10 -22.46 -15.20
C ASP A 481 -14.44 -22.69 -13.84
N ILE A 482 -14.12 -21.58 -13.18
CA ILE A 482 -13.65 -21.53 -11.80
C ILE A 482 -14.82 -21.10 -10.95
N THR A 483 -15.29 -22.00 -10.09
CA THR A 483 -16.44 -21.79 -9.21
C THR A 483 -16.09 -22.18 -7.79
N GLY A 484 -16.35 -21.30 -6.84
CA GLY A 484 -16.08 -21.56 -5.44
C GLY A 484 -14.58 -21.76 -5.11
N ASN A 485 -14.32 -22.35 -3.97
CA ASN A 485 -12.97 -22.70 -3.52
C ASN A 485 -12.41 -23.84 -4.36
N MET A 486 -11.29 -23.63 -5.03
CA MET A 486 -10.71 -24.61 -5.95
C MET A 486 -9.17 -24.54 -5.95
N THR A 487 -8.52 -25.66 -5.94
CA THR A 487 -7.08 -25.76 -6.26
C THR A 487 -6.91 -26.48 -7.60
N LEU A 488 -6.67 -25.67 -8.63
CA LEU A 488 -6.44 -26.12 -10.00
C LEU A 488 -4.96 -26.46 -10.19
N LYS A 489 -4.67 -27.68 -10.66
CA LYS A 489 -3.33 -28.04 -11.13
C LYS A 489 -3.41 -28.49 -12.58
N VAL A 490 -2.58 -27.89 -13.42
CA VAL A 490 -2.51 -28.19 -14.87
C VAL A 490 -1.10 -28.58 -15.24
N GLY A 491 -0.95 -29.73 -15.89
CA GLY A 491 0.33 -30.23 -16.37
C GLY A 491 0.36 -30.39 -17.90
N LEU A 492 1.55 -30.24 -18.49
CA LEU A 492 1.82 -30.52 -19.89
C LEU A 492 2.03 -32.00 -20.07
N LEU A 493 1.21 -32.66 -20.90
CA LEU A 493 1.30 -34.08 -21.26
C LEU A 493 1.96 -34.26 -22.62
N ILE A 494 3.11 -34.89 -22.67
CA ILE A 494 3.81 -35.29 -23.89
C ILE A 494 4.00 -36.82 -23.85
N GLY A 495 3.34 -37.54 -24.76
CA GLY A 495 3.27 -38.99 -24.70
C GLY A 495 2.56 -39.47 -23.43
N SER A 496 3.30 -40.11 -22.50
CA SER A 496 2.81 -40.53 -21.18
C SER A 496 3.38 -39.70 -20.03
N THR A 497 4.22 -38.72 -20.31
CA THR A 497 4.92 -37.91 -19.29
C THR A 497 4.18 -36.62 -19.02
N VAL A 498 3.91 -36.33 -17.75
CA VAL A 498 3.36 -35.05 -17.29
C VAL A 498 4.48 -34.22 -16.67
N SER A 499 4.64 -32.99 -17.14
CA SER A 499 5.66 -32.04 -16.67
C SER A 499 5.12 -30.61 -16.64
N GLY A 500 5.92 -29.64 -16.20
CA GLY A 500 5.58 -28.21 -16.22
C GLY A 500 4.24 -27.90 -15.56
N ILE A 501 4.03 -28.45 -14.34
CA ILE A 501 2.77 -28.31 -13.61
C ILE A 501 2.66 -26.92 -13.02
N VAL A 502 1.58 -26.23 -13.37
CA VAL A 502 1.19 -24.94 -12.76
C VAL A 502 0.06 -25.17 -11.77
N THR A 503 0.15 -24.56 -10.61
CA THR A 503 -0.88 -24.60 -9.56
C THR A 503 -1.51 -23.21 -9.41
N ARG A 504 -2.84 -23.18 -9.33
CA ARG A 504 -3.62 -21.99 -8.99
C ARG A 504 -4.61 -22.32 -7.88
N THR A 505 -4.71 -21.46 -6.89
CA THR A 505 -5.69 -21.58 -5.80
C THR A 505 -6.66 -20.41 -5.88
N TYR A 506 -7.93 -20.76 -5.94
CA TYR A 506 -9.02 -19.80 -6.01
C TYR A 506 -9.89 -19.92 -4.77
N THR A 507 -10.33 -18.80 -4.23
CA THR A 507 -11.22 -18.74 -3.08
C THR A 507 -12.38 -17.79 -3.39
N GLU A 508 -13.54 -18.06 -2.80
CA GLU A 508 -14.61 -17.08 -2.74
C GLU A 508 -14.34 -16.08 -1.61
N PRO A 509 -14.73 -14.80 -1.78
CA PRO A 509 -14.70 -13.85 -0.68
C PRO A 509 -15.44 -14.43 0.53
N ALA A 510 -14.85 -14.29 1.71
CA ALA A 510 -15.56 -14.63 2.91
C ALA A 510 -16.87 -13.85 2.97
N PRO A 511 -18.01 -14.47 3.33
CA PRO A 511 -19.25 -13.73 3.51
C PRO A 511 -19.00 -12.57 4.47
N VAL A 512 -19.24 -11.35 4.01
CA VAL A 512 -19.13 -10.17 4.88
C VAL A 512 -20.26 -10.26 5.90
N ASP A 513 -19.91 -10.42 7.16
CA ASP A 513 -20.88 -10.43 8.26
C ASP A 513 -21.40 -9.01 8.45
N LYS A 514 -22.52 -8.70 7.77
CA LYS A 514 -23.15 -7.38 7.82
C LYS A 514 -23.71 -7.14 9.21
N LYS A 515 -23.21 -6.10 9.85
CA LYS A 515 -23.67 -5.65 11.16
C LYS A 515 -24.52 -4.40 11.03
N THR A 516 -25.68 -4.43 11.64
CA THR A 516 -26.56 -3.26 11.71
C THR A 516 -26.30 -2.51 13.00
N ILE A 517 -26.07 -1.20 12.89
CA ILE A 517 -25.93 -0.28 14.01
C ILE A 517 -27.01 0.80 13.94
N ASP A 518 -27.55 1.19 15.09
CA ASP A 518 -28.53 2.27 15.18
C ASP A 518 -27.89 3.48 15.86
N ILE A 519 -28.07 4.62 15.25
CA ILE A 519 -27.58 5.89 15.78
C ILE A 519 -28.76 6.69 16.28
N TYR A 520 -28.75 7.04 17.56
CA TYR A 520 -29.77 7.80 18.23
C TYR A 520 -29.26 9.20 18.60
N VAL A 521 -30.04 10.23 18.29
CA VAL A 521 -29.67 11.62 18.52
C VAL A 521 -30.76 12.34 19.31
N ASN A 522 -30.38 12.88 20.47
CA ASN A 522 -31.25 13.74 21.28
C ASN A 522 -30.87 15.21 21.09
N THR A 523 -31.89 16.06 20.95
CA THR A 523 -31.74 17.48 20.65
C THR A 523 -32.33 18.40 21.69
N ASP A 524 -32.65 17.90 22.90
CA ASP A 524 -33.32 18.65 23.95
C ASP A 524 -32.62 19.96 24.30
N LYS A 525 -31.29 19.98 24.28
CA LYS A 525 -30.48 21.18 24.59
C LYS A 525 -30.39 22.21 23.47
N VAL A 526 -30.73 21.83 22.24
CA VAL A 526 -30.62 22.69 21.04
C VAL A 526 -31.97 22.93 20.36
N SER A 527 -33.03 22.26 20.86
CA SER A 527 -34.42 22.42 20.39
C SER A 527 -34.61 22.22 18.86
N TRP A 528 -33.81 21.34 18.26
CA TRP A 528 -33.98 20.99 16.84
C TRP A 528 -35.23 20.09 16.68
N THR A 529 -36.04 20.38 15.67
CA THR A 529 -37.30 19.63 15.39
C THR A 529 -37.09 18.56 14.31
N ALA A 530 -35.92 18.46 13.77
CA ALA A 530 -35.48 17.44 12.81
C ALA A 530 -33.96 17.32 12.87
N VAL A 531 -33.44 16.14 12.52
CA VAL A 531 -32.01 15.87 12.41
C VAL A 531 -31.69 15.34 11.02
N ASN A 532 -30.76 15.97 10.33
CA ASN A 532 -30.15 15.42 9.13
C ASN A 532 -28.97 14.55 9.52
N PHE A 533 -28.90 13.36 8.99
CA PHE A 533 -27.82 12.41 9.18
C PHE A 533 -26.93 12.41 7.94
N TRP A 534 -25.77 13.03 8.02
CA TRP A 534 -24.73 12.91 7.02
C TRP A 534 -23.69 11.90 7.46
N SER A 535 -23.28 11.01 6.56
CA SER A 535 -22.30 9.95 6.84
C SER A 535 -21.28 9.81 5.73
N TRP A 536 -20.05 9.41 6.11
CA TRP A 536 -18.96 9.11 5.19
C TRP A 536 -17.94 8.17 5.84
N GLY A 537 -16.93 7.72 5.08
CA GLY A 537 -15.87 6.83 5.54
C GLY A 537 -16.30 5.38 5.67
N GLY A 538 -15.37 4.50 5.97
CA GLY A 538 -15.62 3.06 5.96
C GLY A 538 -16.04 2.54 4.59
N ASP A 539 -16.98 1.59 4.57
CA ASP A 539 -17.56 1.03 3.35
C ASP A 539 -18.74 1.87 2.85
N ASP A 540 -18.91 2.00 1.55
CA ASP A 540 -19.97 2.79 0.90
C ASP A 540 -21.41 2.31 1.23
N SER A 541 -21.57 1.11 1.78
CA SER A 541 -22.89 0.55 2.14
C SER A 541 -23.66 1.34 3.18
N HIS A 542 -22.99 2.15 4.01
CA HIS A 542 -23.61 2.99 5.04
C HIS A 542 -23.80 4.44 4.62
N SER A 543 -23.36 4.83 3.44
CA SER A 543 -23.56 6.18 2.92
C SER A 543 -25.03 6.56 2.94
N PRO A 544 -25.39 7.87 3.20
CA PRO A 544 -26.79 8.27 3.23
C PRO A 544 -27.44 7.99 1.89
N VAL A 545 -28.74 7.63 1.93
CA VAL A 545 -29.53 7.40 0.71
C VAL A 545 -29.51 8.63 -0.18
N ASN A 546 -29.69 9.81 0.41
CA ASN A 546 -29.43 11.09 -0.25
C ASN A 546 -27.94 11.42 -0.13
N LYS A 547 -27.20 11.22 -1.23
CA LYS A 547 -25.76 11.47 -1.31
C LYS A 547 -25.37 12.97 -1.36
N ASN A 548 -26.32 13.86 -1.21
CA ASN A 548 -26.07 15.30 -1.16
C ASN A 548 -26.15 15.80 0.28
N TRP A 549 -25.31 16.74 0.63
CA TRP A 549 -25.41 17.48 1.89
C TRP A 549 -26.80 18.15 2.01
N PRO A 550 -27.46 18.10 3.16
CA PRO A 550 -27.01 17.65 4.49
C PRO A 550 -27.32 16.17 4.84
N GLY A 551 -27.62 15.31 3.88
CA GLY A 551 -27.94 13.92 4.12
C GLY A 551 -29.42 13.65 4.36
N ASP A 552 -29.72 12.53 5.02
CA ASP A 552 -31.10 12.06 5.23
C ASP A 552 -31.76 12.77 6.42
N LYS A 553 -32.90 13.41 6.19
CA LYS A 553 -33.66 14.14 7.20
C LYS A 553 -34.58 13.21 7.95
N VAL A 554 -34.46 13.14 9.27
CA VAL A 554 -35.30 12.39 10.19
C VAL A 554 -36.14 13.37 11.04
N THR A 555 -37.45 13.23 11.02
CA THR A 555 -38.41 14.07 11.77
C THR A 555 -39.13 13.28 12.86
N ALA A 556 -39.23 11.96 12.70
CA ALA A 556 -39.87 11.09 13.68
C ALA A 556 -38.91 10.78 14.85
N THR A 557 -39.47 10.71 16.05
CA THR A 557 -38.72 10.36 17.26
C THR A 557 -39.23 9.08 17.89
N THR A 558 -38.36 8.42 18.64
CA THR A 558 -38.69 7.27 19.50
C THR A 558 -38.36 7.62 20.94
N THR A 559 -39.25 7.25 21.87
CA THR A 559 -39.01 7.47 23.31
C THR A 559 -38.20 6.33 23.92
N ILE A 560 -36.99 6.63 24.39
CA ILE A 560 -36.15 5.68 25.11
C ILE A 560 -35.63 6.36 26.38
N GLY A 561 -35.82 5.69 27.54
CA GLY A 561 -35.39 6.23 28.83
C GLY A 561 -36.03 7.57 29.21
N GLY A 562 -37.23 7.84 28.71
CA GLY A 562 -37.98 9.07 29.00
C GLY A 562 -37.59 10.28 28.12
N LYS A 563 -36.64 10.13 27.19
CA LYS A 563 -36.19 11.15 26.23
C LYS A 563 -36.62 10.81 24.80
N GLN A 564 -36.75 11.83 23.96
CA GLN A 564 -37.07 11.69 22.53
C GLN A 564 -35.76 11.57 21.74
N TRP A 565 -35.70 10.58 20.84
CA TRP A 565 -34.54 10.30 20.03
C TRP A 565 -34.90 10.24 18.55
N TYR A 566 -34.19 11.03 17.75
CA TYR A 566 -34.16 10.82 16.29
C TYR A 566 -33.23 9.66 16.03
N SER A 567 -33.60 8.72 15.14
CA SER A 567 -32.76 7.56 14.90
C SER A 567 -32.62 7.21 13.43
N LYS A 568 -31.45 6.73 13.06
CA LYS A 568 -31.16 6.15 11.75
C LYS A 568 -30.33 4.89 11.91
N GLN A 569 -30.67 3.90 11.11
CA GLN A 569 -29.94 2.64 11.04
C GLN A 569 -28.90 2.69 9.93
N PHE A 570 -27.70 2.17 10.21
CA PHE A 570 -26.63 1.99 9.26
C PHE A 570 -26.24 0.52 9.22
N THR A 571 -25.85 0.03 8.03
CA THR A 571 -25.27 -1.30 7.88
C THR A 571 -23.77 -1.10 7.65
N ILE A 572 -22.95 -1.77 8.46
CA ILE A 572 -21.49 -1.79 8.33
C ILE A 572 -21.01 -3.20 8.02
N ASN A 573 -19.92 -3.34 7.27
CA ASN A 573 -19.37 -4.62 6.84
C ASN A 573 -18.37 -5.15 7.87
N GLY A 574 -18.83 -6.04 8.75
CA GLY A 574 -17.99 -6.64 9.78
C GLY A 574 -17.67 -5.73 10.97
N ASN A 575 -16.70 -6.14 11.78
CA ASN A 575 -16.29 -5.42 13.00
C ASN A 575 -15.27 -4.31 12.74
N ASP A 576 -14.64 -4.31 11.57
CA ASP A 576 -13.56 -3.40 11.21
C ASP A 576 -14.04 -2.22 10.34
N ASP A 577 -15.31 -2.27 9.90
CA ASP A 577 -15.94 -1.17 9.20
C ASP A 577 -16.53 -0.15 10.17
N PHE A 578 -16.63 1.09 9.74
CA PHE A 578 -17.09 2.20 10.55
C PHE A 578 -17.90 3.21 9.74
N VAL A 579 -18.60 4.09 10.42
CA VAL A 579 -19.23 5.26 9.83
C VAL A 579 -18.79 6.52 10.57
N ASN A 580 -18.45 7.57 9.83
CA ASN A 580 -18.29 8.91 10.36
C ASN A 580 -19.60 9.68 10.17
N LEU A 581 -19.91 10.59 11.09
CA LEU A 581 -21.21 11.25 11.16
C LEU A 581 -21.07 12.75 11.42
N VAL A 582 -21.96 13.53 10.82
CA VAL A 582 -22.30 14.89 11.23
C VAL A 582 -23.81 14.97 11.35
N PHE A 583 -24.30 15.53 12.43
CA PHE A 583 -25.72 15.88 12.59
C PHE A 583 -25.92 17.35 12.31
N SER A 584 -27.02 17.65 11.63
CA SER A 584 -27.39 19.04 11.34
C SER A 584 -28.91 19.21 11.32
N THR A 585 -29.39 20.43 11.20
CA THR A 585 -30.81 20.72 11.01
C THR A 585 -31.01 21.74 9.90
N GLY A 586 -32.26 21.90 9.44
CA GLY A 586 -32.61 22.76 8.33
C GLY A 586 -32.18 22.23 6.97
N ASP A 587 -32.72 22.81 5.90
CA ASP A 587 -32.53 22.30 4.54
C ASP A 587 -31.13 22.57 3.96
N LYS A 588 -30.37 23.51 4.58
CA LYS A 588 -28.99 23.79 4.22
C LYS A 588 -27.96 23.13 5.15
N GLY A 589 -28.43 22.33 6.13
CA GLY A 589 -27.53 21.67 7.08
C GLY A 589 -26.86 22.60 8.09
N ASN A 590 -27.53 23.66 8.52
CA ASN A 590 -27.04 24.57 9.55
C ASN A 590 -28.16 24.94 10.52
N PRO A 591 -27.87 24.96 11.84
CA PRO A 591 -26.60 24.63 12.49
C PRO A 591 -26.22 23.14 12.41
N GLN A 592 -24.95 22.82 12.65
CA GLN A 592 -24.42 21.44 12.59
C GLN A 592 -23.54 21.12 13.80
N THR A 593 -23.24 19.83 13.99
CA THR A 593 -22.30 19.33 15.00
C THR A 593 -20.85 19.32 14.51
N VAL A 594 -19.90 19.11 15.43
CA VAL A 594 -18.57 18.62 15.10
C VAL A 594 -18.64 17.24 14.47
N ASP A 595 -17.58 16.81 13.81
CA ASP A 595 -17.44 15.49 13.20
C ASP A 595 -17.34 14.42 14.28
N ILE A 596 -18.02 13.30 14.07
CA ILE A 596 -18.00 12.11 14.93
C ILE A 596 -17.38 11.00 14.10
N ASN A 597 -16.22 10.51 14.50
CA ASN A 597 -15.43 9.59 13.70
C ASN A 597 -15.46 8.16 14.23
N ASN A 598 -15.28 7.17 13.32
CA ASN A 598 -15.04 5.77 13.63
C ASN A 598 -16.14 5.10 14.48
N VAL A 599 -17.41 5.34 14.15
CA VAL A 599 -18.53 4.71 14.84
C VAL A 599 -18.74 3.29 14.32
N THR A 600 -18.50 2.29 15.17
CA THR A 600 -18.55 0.84 14.84
C THR A 600 -19.68 0.08 15.55
N THR A 601 -20.42 0.75 16.44
CA THR A 601 -21.49 0.15 17.25
C THR A 601 -22.68 1.09 17.38
N THR A 602 -23.82 0.58 17.80
CA THR A 602 -24.98 1.40 18.15
C THR A 602 -24.61 2.45 19.20
N LYS A 603 -24.99 3.70 18.94
CA LYS A 603 -24.64 4.87 19.74
C LYS A 603 -25.84 5.75 20.06
N PHE A 604 -25.77 6.40 21.23
CA PHE A 604 -26.69 7.41 21.71
C PHE A 604 -25.91 8.72 21.90
N PHE A 605 -26.26 9.75 21.13
CA PHE A 605 -25.61 11.03 21.15
C PHE A 605 -26.56 12.15 21.63
N GLU A 606 -26.12 12.95 22.57
CA GLU A 606 -26.80 14.20 22.95
C GLU A 606 -26.07 15.40 22.34
N ILE A 607 -26.77 16.21 21.54
CA ILE A 607 -26.19 17.44 21.01
C ILE A 607 -26.15 18.48 22.15
N SER A 608 -24.94 19.02 22.39
CA SER A 608 -24.71 20.03 23.41
C SER A 608 -25.10 21.44 22.90
N ASP A 609 -25.49 22.31 23.81
CA ASP A 609 -25.57 23.75 23.59
C ASP A 609 -24.19 24.41 23.50
N GLN A 610 -23.15 23.76 24.02
CA GLN A 610 -21.76 24.20 23.89
C GLN A 610 -21.26 23.98 22.46
N LYS A 611 -20.35 24.86 22.01
CA LYS A 611 -19.82 24.87 20.65
C LYS A 611 -18.31 24.94 20.62
N ASP A 612 -17.75 24.33 19.60
CA ASP A 612 -16.42 24.59 19.10
C ASP A 612 -16.52 25.39 17.79
N GLY A 613 -16.12 26.65 17.82
CA GLY A 613 -16.40 27.62 16.75
C GLY A 613 -17.90 27.79 16.50
N SER A 614 -18.36 27.46 15.29
CA SER A 614 -19.80 27.49 14.92
C SER A 614 -20.52 26.14 15.08
N LYS A 615 -19.79 25.04 15.42
CA LYS A 615 -20.31 23.68 15.46
C LYS A 615 -20.67 23.25 16.90
N HIS A 616 -21.80 22.59 17.09
CA HIS A 616 -22.22 22.05 18.39
C HIS A 616 -21.36 20.84 18.77
N LEU A 617 -20.97 20.78 20.05
CA LEU A 617 -20.36 19.57 20.61
C LEU A 617 -21.36 18.45 20.76
N VAL A 618 -20.89 17.22 20.78
CA VAL A 618 -21.71 16.00 20.89
C VAL A 618 -21.19 15.17 22.05
N ASN A 619 -22.11 14.73 22.92
CA ASN A 619 -21.80 13.85 24.05
C ASN A 619 -22.26 12.43 23.73
N ASP A 620 -21.34 11.47 23.76
CA ASP A 620 -21.68 10.04 23.71
C ASP A 620 -22.24 9.61 25.09
N VAL A 621 -23.52 9.31 25.12
CA VAL A 621 -24.23 8.87 26.33
C VAL A 621 -24.65 7.40 26.26
N THR A 622 -24.08 6.64 25.35
CA THR A 622 -24.40 5.24 25.06
C THR A 622 -24.45 4.37 26.31
N GLY A 623 -23.47 4.53 27.22
CA GLY A 623 -23.41 3.76 28.46
C GLY A 623 -24.63 3.91 29.39
N SER A 624 -25.45 4.96 29.21
CA SER A 624 -26.67 5.16 29.97
C SER A 624 -27.88 4.46 29.39
N TYR A 625 -27.79 3.93 28.16
CA TYR A 625 -28.95 3.41 27.39
C TYR A 625 -28.77 1.99 26.85
N THR A 626 -27.56 1.46 26.76
CA THR A 626 -27.26 0.13 26.19
C THR A 626 -27.92 -1.00 26.99
N ASP A 627 -27.85 -0.96 28.29
CA ASP A 627 -28.38 -2.03 29.16
C ASP A 627 -29.92 -2.20 29.01
N ILE A 628 -30.64 -1.11 28.84
CA ILE A 628 -32.10 -1.12 28.73
C ILE A 628 -32.54 -1.74 27.39
N ARG A 629 -31.78 -1.54 26.34
CA ARG A 629 -32.09 -2.01 24.99
C ARG A 629 -31.80 -3.50 24.81
N GLU A 630 -30.66 -3.97 25.27
CA GLU A 630 -30.30 -5.40 25.22
C GLU A 630 -31.33 -6.24 25.99
N ILE A 631 -31.77 -5.76 27.14
CA ILE A 631 -32.78 -6.42 27.97
C ILE A 631 -34.15 -6.47 27.25
N LYS A 632 -34.58 -5.36 26.63
CA LYS A 632 -35.85 -5.33 25.88
C LYS A 632 -35.83 -6.21 24.64
N ALA A 633 -34.72 -6.24 23.90
CA ALA A 633 -34.56 -7.11 22.74
C ALA A 633 -34.57 -8.60 23.12
N GLN A 634 -33.87 -8.96 24.19
CA GLN A 634 -33.86 -10.33 24.72
C GLN A 634 -35.22 -10.77 25.27
N MET A 635 -36.00 -9.84 25.79
CA MET A 635 -37.38 -10.09 26.20
C MET A 635 -38.32 -10.34 25.01
N ALA A 636 -38.19 -9.56 23.93
CA ALA A 636 -39.01 -9.71 22.72
C ALA A 636 -38.72 -11.05 21.99
N GLU A 637 -37.49 -11.56 22.09
CA GLU A 637 -37.09 -12.86 21.53
C GLU A 637 -37.38 -14.06 22.44
N GLY A 638 -37.95 -13.84 23.65
CA GLY A 638 -38.24 -14.91 24.61
C GLY A 638 -37.01 -15.60 25.24
N ARG A 639 -35.82 -15.03 25.04
CA ARG A 639 -34.53 -15.63 25.43
C ARG A 639 -33.99 -15.22 26.79
N SER A 640 -34.58 -14.22 27.49
CA SER A 640 -34.05 -13.76 28.78
C SER A 640 -34.94 -14.23 29.95
N SER A 641 -34.27 -14.77 30.97
CA SER A 641 -34.85 -15.03 32.27
C SER A 641 -34.57 -13.87 33.21
N ILE A 642 -35.59 -13.14 33.64
CA ILE A 642 -35.51 -11.99 34.52
C ILE A 642 -36.10 -12.34 35.88
N TYR A 643 -35.36 -12.05 36.92
CA TYR A 643 -35.77 -12.31 38.30
C TYR A 643 -35.61 -11.05 39.12
N ASP A 644 -36.51 -10.86 40.11
CA ASP A 644 -36.35 -9.86 41.16
C ASP A 644 -35.24 -10.33 42.15
N LEU A 645 -34.92 -9.48 43.11
CA LEU A 645 -33.94 -9.83 44.15
C LEU A 645 -34.36 -10.99 45.07
N GLN A 646 -35.67 -11.34 45.05
CA GLN A 646 -36.21 -12.50 45.74
C GLN A 646 -36.21 -13.77 44.90
N GLY A 647 -35.66 -13.74 43.68
CA GLY A 647 -35.55 -14.89 42.80
C GLY A 647 -36.84 -15.22 42.04
N ARG A 648 -37.85 -14.36 42.08
CA ARG A 648 -39.13 -14.56 41.32
C ARG A 648 -38.95 -14.06 39.90
N ARG A 649 -39.43 -14.85 38.94
CA ARG A 649 -39.42 -14.48 37.52
C ARG A 649 -40.34 -13.30 37.25
N VAL A 650 -39.86 -12.28 36.56
CA VAL A 650 -40.57 -11.05 36.26
C VAL A 650 -40.78 -10.92 34.76
N SER A 651 -42.00 -10.67 34.33
CA SER A 651 -42.36 -10.49 32.90
C SER A 651 -42.28 -9.03 32.43
N ASN A 652 -42.24 -8.08 33.38
CA ASN A 652 -42.16 -6.65 33.07
C ASN A 652 -41.31 -5.94 34.13
N MET A 653 -40.28 -5.21 33.73
CA MET A 653 -39.39 -4.50 34.65
C MET A 653 -39.87 -3.05 34.86
N GLN A 654 -40.06 -2.69 36.11
CA GLN A 654 -40.23 -1.32 36.55
C GLN A 654 -38.93 -0.79 37.18
N ARG A 655 -38.93 0.43 37.65
CA ARG A 655 -37.79 0.99 38.41
C ARG A 655 -37.41 0.05 39.55
N GLY A 656 -36.16 -0.43 39.56
CA GLY A 656 -35.69 -1.42 40.54
C GLY A 656 -34.45 -2.16 40.15
N ILE A 657 -34.06 -3.16 40.95
CA ILE A 657 -32.90 -4.01 40.73
C ILE A 657 -33.38 -5.42 40.36
N TYR A 658 -32.81 -5.96 39.29
CA TYR A 658 -33.17 -7.28 38.72
C TYR A 658 -31.94 -8.12 38.45
N ILE A 659 -32.11 -9.43 38.35
CA ILE A 659 -31.12 -10.37 37.84
C ILE A 659 -31.58 -10.78 36.43
N VAL A 660 -30.81 -10.44 35.42
CA VAL A 660 -31.09 -10.77 34.01
C VAL A 660 -29.94 -11.65 33.51
N ASN A 661 -30.24 -12.87 33.09
CA ASN A 661 -29.25 -13.85 32.62
C ASN A 661 -28.07 -13.99 33.59
N GLY A 662 -28.36 -14.00 34.91
CA GLY A 662 -27.35 -14.14 35.97
C GLY A 662 -26.58 -12.85 36.33
N LYS A 663 -26.84 -11.72 35.67
CA LYS A 663 -26.18 -10.42 35.96
C LYS A 663 -27.13 -9.47 36.66
N LYS A 664 -26.62 -8.69 37.63
CA LYS A 664 -27.37 -7.63 38.34
C LYS A 664 -27.59 -6.42 37.42
N VAL A 665 -28.84 -6.03 37.24
CA VAL A 665 -29.23 -4.88 36.42
C VAL A 665 -30.07 -3.91 37.27
N VAL A 666 -29.79 -2.63 37.18
CA VAL A 666 -30.48 -1.55 37.88
C VAL A 666 -31.28 -0.74 36.88
N ILE A 667 -32.59 -0.74 36.99
CA ILE A 667 -33.50 0.10 36.18
C ILE A 667 -33.81 1.35 37.03
N LYS A 668 -33.34 2.50 36.57
CA LYS A 668 -33.48 3.80 37.22
C LYS A 668 -34.83 4.47 36.92
#